data_1a9718125e197e175d49300fb3a5710c
#
_entry.id   1a9718125e197e175d49300fb3a5710c
#
_cell.length_a   1.000
_cell.length_b   1.000
_cell.length_c   1.000
_cell.angle_alpha   90.00
_cell.angle_beta   90.00
_cell.angle_gamma   90.00
#
_symmetry.space_group_name_H-M   'P 1'
#
loop_
_entity.id
_entity.type
_entity.pdbx_description
1 polymer ?
#
loop_
_entity_poly.entity_id
_entity_poly.type
_entity_poly.pdbx_seq_one_letter_code
_entity_poly.pdbx_strand_id
1 'polypeptide(L)'
;MMGALAVSQAQAQENNDRVFQLGKVVVQSSLDREAPLGESAVSQKEMQAFDLRDVGAAVSVQPGVTVSAGGARNEQMVYVRGFDSRQVPLFLDGIPQYVPYDGYVDFTRFTTMDLSEIRVAKGAASLLYGPNIMGGAINLVTRKPVKEFEGEFRAGYATGDQRYSALNVGTNQGFWYLQAGLSWSGERTFPLGRGFEDQKARPTDTGGMRSNASQMDKKASFKLGITPNATDEYVIGYVNQKGQKDNPVYTGVNDAKLGQRYWRWPYWDKESLYFLSSTQIGESNTIKTRVYEDKYKNGLDMYSDGQYATLTGPTSEYTDRTRGAALEWVNTSLDNHELHFALHYKEDQHRDPKPSGTEHYKDVTTSLAFEDRIALGELWQLRVGASHERRKAKEAHNFETGDTDATNGLLELGYDWSEAMQVYGSVAYKTRFPTIKDRYSSRMGYAQPNPDLKPEHAIHYELGLRGQPWEGAQLESALFLSQVRDMIQSTVIQAPGCDKYRPVGFCDQATNVGKARQMGLELSLQQEFSAHWSAGLAYTYLNRRNQSDPDVKLVDTPNHRLFAHLSWKPTAQWEVMGSVETESGRYYSYANNKGDQIYEKTPGFALLGLKGIWRPNSDITLEAGVRNLGDKLYQYKEGYPMPGRVWFVGGSYRF
;
A
#
# COMPACT_ATOMS: atom_id res chain seq x y z
N MET A 1 -1.61 18.57 -36.78
CA MET A 1 -1.68 17.25 -36.16
C MET A 1 -0.29 16.66 -35.79
N MET A 2 0.71 16.62 -36.67
CA MET A 2 2.05 16.09 -36.36
C MET A 2 2.78 16.79 -35.19
N GLY A 3 2.62 18.11 -34.98
CA GLY A 3 3.27 18.83 -33.88
C GLY A 3 2.72 18.51 -32.49
N ALA A 4 1.44 18.21 -32.34
CA ALA A 4 0.82 17.87 -31.06
C ALA A 4 1.17 16.44 -30.61
N LEU A 5 1.30 15.50 -31.56
CA LEU A 5 1.77 14.12 -31.30
C LEU A 5 3.24 14.09 -30.85
N ALA A 6 4.11 14.90 -31.50
CA ALA A 6 5.52 14.97 -31.13
C ALA A 6 5.74 15.60 -29.73
N VAL A 7 4.93 16.59 -29.35
CA VAL A 7 4.99 17.20 -28.01
C VAL A 7 4.47 16.23 -26.93
N SER A 8 3.43 15.45 -27.21
CA SER A 8 2.90 14.47 -26.29
C SER A 8 3.85 13.29 -26.07
N GLN A 9 4.52 12.82 -27.12
CA GLN A 9 5.55 11.77 -27.03
C GLN A 9 6.79 12.24 -26.27
N ALA A 10 7.27 13.46 -26.51
CA ALA A 10 8.41 14.03 -25.78
C ALA A 10 8.10 14.22 -24.28
N GLN A 11 6.88 14.66 -23.93
CA GLN A 11 6.46 14.77 -22.53
C GLN A 11 6.27 13.39 -21.85
N ALA A 12 5.78 12.39 -22.57
CA ALA A 12 5.67 11.03 -22.07
C ALA A 12 7.05 10.43 -21.81
N GLN A 13 8.01 10.66 -22.69
CA GLN A 13 9.39 10.20 -22.55
C GLN A 13 10.12 10.92 -21.41
N GLU A 14 10.01 12.24 -21.28
CA GLU A 14 10.57 13.00 -20.16
C GLU A 14 10.01 12.53 -18.79
N ASN A 15 8.72 12.19 -18.72
CA ASN A 15 8.13 11.65 -17.51
C ASN A 15 8.65 10.24 -17.17
N ASN A 16 8.87 9.39 -18.16
CA ASN A 16 9.42 8.04 -17.96
C ASN A 16 10.89 8.08 -17.52
N ASP A 17 11.67 9.03 -18.03
CA ASP A 17 13.08 9.22 -17.67
C ASP A 17 13.26 9.66 -16.20
N ARG A 18 12.25 10.34 -15.61
CA ARG A 18 12.25 10.75 -14.19
C ARG A 18 11.91 9.61 -13.23
N VAL A 19 11.43 8.49 -13.72
CA VAL A 19 11.13 7.31 -12.92
C VAL A 19 12.43 6.56 -12.64
N PHE A 20 12.69 6.26 -11.37
CA PHE A 20 13.85 5.48 -10.98
C PHE A 20 13.67 4.00 -11.37
N GLN A 21 14.11 3.64 -12.58
CA GLN A 21 13.87 2.31 -13.16
C GLN A 21 14.44 1.17 -12.30
N LEU A 22 15.60 1.36 -11.67
CA LEU A 22 16.20 0.37 -10.78
C LEU A 22 15.37 0.12 -9.50
N GLY A 23 14.50 1.06 -9.14
CA GLY A 23 13.52 0.92 -8.05
C GLY A 23 12.31 0.04 -8.42
N LYS A 24 12.11 -0.29 -9.69
CA LYS A 24 11.07 -1.24 -10.13
C LYS A 24 11.56 -2.66 -9.89
N VAL A 25 10.72 -3.50 -9.29
CA VAL A 25 11.02 -4.94 -9.15
C VAL A 25 10.83 -5.63 -10.50
N VAL A 26 9.72 -5.30 -11.18
CA VAL A 26 9.42 -5.80 -12.51
C VAL A 26 9.57 -4.64 -13.50
N VAL A 27 10.44 -4.79 -14.47
CA VAL A 27 10.63 -3.82 -15.55
C VAL A 27 9.92 -4.37 -16.80
N GLN A 28 9.44 -3.49 -17.64
CA GLN A 28 8.90 -3.89 -18.94
C GLN A 28 10.02 -4.59 -19.73
N SER A 29 9.75 -5.81 -20.18
CA SER A 29 10.64 -6.58 -21.04
C SER A 29 10.71 -5.98 -22.44
N SER A 30 11.81 -6.24 -23.15
CA SER A 30 11.87 -5.99 -24.59
C SER A 30 10.90 -6.87 -25.40
N LEU A 31 10.43 -7.95 -24.80
CA LEU A 31 9.41 -8.85 -25.35
C LEU A 31 7.98 -8.38 -25.08
N ASP A 32 7.77 -7.45 -24.11
CA ASP A 32 6.46 -6.90 -23.78
C ASP A 32 6.17 -5.66 -24.64
N ARG A 33 5.04 -5.64 -25.34
CA ARG A 33 4.58 -4.47 -26.07
C ARG A 33 4.09 -3.36 -25.15
N GLU A 34 3.55 -3.73 -23.98
CA GLU A 34 2.99 -2.84 -22.97
C GLU A 34 3.53 -3.17 -21.56
N ALA A 35 3.08 -2.44 -20.54
CA ALA A 35 3.41 -2.72 -19.15
C ALA A 35 3.07 -4.18 -18.75
N PRO A 36 3.71 -4.75 -17.71
CA PRO A 36 3.42 -6.11 -17.24
C PRO A 36 1.93 -6.33 -16.97
N LEU A 37 1.41 -7.51 -17.34
CA LEU A 37 0.01 -7.88 -17.16
C LEU A 37 -0.38 -7.90 -15.68
N GLY A 38 -1.62 -7.50 -15.37
CA GLY A 38 -2.13 -7.49 -13.99
C GLY A 38 -1.47 -6.45 -13.07
N GLU A 39 -0.67 -5.53 -13.61
CA GLU A 39 -0.04 -4.43 -12.86
C GLU A 39 -0.59 -3.08 -13.35
N SER A 40 -0.94 -2.20 -12.40
CA SER A 40 -1.36 -0.82 -12.68
C SER A 40 -0.44 0.16 -11.97
N ALA A 41 -0.37 1.40 -12.46
CA ALA A 41 0.46 2.43 -11.88
C ALA A 41 -0.34 3.72 -11.62
N VAL A 42 0.02 4.43 -10.54
CA VAL A 42 -0.42 5.80 -10.27
C VAL A 42 0.77 6.71 -10.47
N SER A 43 0.73 7.55 -11.47
CA SER A 43 1.81 8.48 -11.82
C SER A 43 1.88 9.67 -10.86
N GLN A 44 3.05 10.32 -10.80
CA GLN A 44 3.20 11.58 -10.06
C GLN A 44 2.17 12.65 -10.50
N LYS A 45 1.88 12.72 -11.79
CA LYS A 45 0.90 13.66 -12.34
C LYS A 45 -0.50 13.40 -11.78
N GLU A 46 -0.93 12.14 -11.68
CA GLU A 46 -2.20 11.77 -11.08
C GLU A 46 -2.22 12.04 -9.57
N MET A 47 -1.14 11.70 -8.84
CA MET A 47 -1.03 12.03 -7.42
C MET A 47 -1.18 13.53 -7.16
N GLN A 48 -0.59 14.36 -8.03
CA GLN A 48 -0.75 15.82 -7.95
C GLN A 48 -2.13 16.29 -8.39
N ALA A 49 -2.65 15.76 -9.49
CA ALA A 49 -3.96 16.16 -10.03
C ALA A 49 -5.10 15.92 -9.03
N PHE A 50 -5.10 14.78 -8.35
CA PHE A 50 -6.14 14.41 -7.38
C PHE A 50 -5.84 14.80 -5.93
N ASP A 51 -4.74 15.52 -5.65
CA ASP A 51 -4.31 15.89 -4.29
C ASP A 51 -4.13 14.67 -3.36
N LEU A 52 -3.54 13.58 -3.89
CA LEU A 52 -3.30 12.33 -3.17
C LEU A 52 -1.97 12.45 -2.40
N ARG A 53 -2.06 12.76 -1.11
CA ARG A 53 -0.88 13.15 -0.31
C ARG A 53 -0.20 11.98 0.40
N ASP A 54 -0.92 10.90 0.63
CA ASP A 54 -0.41 9.66 1.18
C ASP A 54 -0.63 8.49 0.22
N VAL A 55 0.09 7.40 0.46
CA VAL A 55 0.08 6.22 -0.42
C VAL A 55 -1.28 5.54 -0.42
N GLY A 56 -1.98 5.47 0.72
CA GLY A 56 -3.30 4.85 0.78
C GLY A 56 -4.30 5.60 -0.08
N ALA A 57 -4.34 6.94 0.00
CA ALA A 57 -5.17 7.77 -0.88
C ALA A 57 -4.76 7.57 -2.35
N ALA A 58 -3.45 7.51 -2.64
CA ALA A 58 -2.97 7.36 -4.01
C ALA A 58 -3.37 6.02 -4.65
N VAL A 59 -3.20 4.91 -3.95
CA VAL A 59 -3.58 3.60 -4.51
C VAL A 59 -5.10 3.39 -4.55
N SER A 60 -5.85 4.13 -3.75
CA SER A 60 -7.30 3.99 -3.68
C SER A 60 -8.02 4.40 -4.97
N VAL A 61 -7.44 5.22 -5.83
CA VAL A 61 -8.05 5.57 -7.14
C VAL A 61 -7.97 4.45 -8.17
N GLN A 62 -7.22 3.36 -7.87
CA GLN A 62 -7.08 2.21 -8.76
C GLN A 62 -8.22 1.20 -8.55
N PRO A 63 -8.70 0.53 -9.62
CA PRO A 63 -9.65 -0.55 -9.47
C PRO A 63 -9.02 -1.74 -8.70
N GLY A 64 -9.83 -2.46 -7.92
CA GLY A 64 -9.39 -3.58 -7.09
C GLY A 64 -8.76 -3.16 -5.76
N VAL A 65 -8.55 -1.87 -5.53
CA VAL A 65 -7.94 -1.34 -4.29
C VAL A 65 -8.99 -0.64 -3.44
N THR A 66 -9.04 -0.97 -2.17
CA THR A 66 -9.91 -0.33 -1.18
C THR A 66 -9.12 0.08 0.05
N VAL A 67 -9.54 1.14 0.71
CA VAL A 67 -8.93 1.66 1.93
C VAL A 67 -9.90 1.50 3.10
N SER A 68 -9.40 1.15 4.26
CA SER A 68 -10.11 1.24 5.53
C SER A 68 -9.27 2.08 6.49
N ALA A 69 -9.83 3.13 7.04
CA ALA A 69 -9.14 4.05 7.93
C ALA A 69 -9.88 4.24 9.26
N GLY A 70 -9.18 4.75 10.28
CA GLY A 70 -9.71 4.91 11.62
C GLY A 70 -9.66 3.61 12.42
N GLY A 71 -10.64 3.41 13.30
CA GLY A 71 -10.66 2.26 14.21
C GLY A 71 -9.77 2.45 15.42
N ALA A 72 -9.63 1.37 16.18
CA ALA A 72 -9.05 1.39 17.52
C ALA A 72 -7.55 1.76 17.60
N ARG A 73 -6.86 1.83 16.46
CA ARG A 73 -5.44 2.23 16.36
C ARG A 73 -5.21 3.42 15.45
N ASN A 74 -6.29 3.97 14.87
CA ASN A 74 -6.22 5.07 13.90
C ASN A 74 -5.19 4.79 12.78
N GLU A 75 -5.29 3.61 12.16
CA GLU A 75 -4.42 3.18 11.07
C GLU A 75 -5.20 3.16 9.76
N GLN A 76 -4.51 3.51 8.67
CA GLN A 76 -5.03 3.35 7.33
C GLN A 76 -4.48 2.06 6.73
N MET A 77 -5.41 1.16 6.39
CA MET A 77 -5.12 -0.14 5.77
C MET A 77 -5.52 -0.11 4.31
N VAL A 78 -4.69 -0.69 3.46
CA VAL A 78 -4.98 -0.93 2.04
C VAL A 78 -5.29 -2.40 1.82
N TYR A 79 -6.32 -2.65 1.04
CA TYR A 79 -6.73 -3.98 0.60
C TYR A 79 -6.71 -4.05 -0.91
N VAL A 80 -6.00 -5.02 -1.47
CA VAL A 80 -6.00 -5.32 -2.90
C VAL A 80 -6.84 -6.57 -3.13
N ARG A 81 -7.96 -6.45 -3.83
CA ARG A 81 -8.94 -7.54 -4.02
C ARG A 81 -9.35 -8.23 -2.71
N GLY A 82 -9.28 -7.49 -1.59
CA GLY A 82 -9.63 -7.97 -0.25
C GLY A 82 -8.49 -8.59 0.54
N PHE A 83 -7.28 -8.66 0.03
CA PHE A 83 -6.06 -9.04 0.74
C PHE A 83 -5.45 -7.83 1.42
N ASP A 84 -5.05 -7.95 2.69
CA ASP A 84 -4.45 -6.86 3.48
C ASP A 84 -2.92 -6.75 3.29
N SER A 85 -2.29 -5.79 3.94
CA SER A 85 -0.84 -5.51 3.79
C SER A 85 0.08 -6.66 4.23
N ARG A 86 -0.40 -7.65 4.99
CA ARG A 86 0.38 -8.86 5.30
C ARG A 86 0.47 -9.80 4.11
N GLN A 87 -0.49 -9.73 3.20
CA GLN A 87 -0.66 -10.55 2.00
C GLN A 87 -0.31 -9.77 0.72
N VAL A 88 -0.24 -8.43 0.83
CA VAL A 88 0.14 -7.48 -0.23
C VAL A 88 1.18 -6.54 0.35
N PRO A 89 2.45 -6.97 0.45
CA PRO A 89 3.50 -6.17 1.05
C PRO A 89 3.75 -4.88 0.28
N LEU A 90 4.11 -3.83 1.04
CA LEU A 90 4.57 -2.56 0.52
C LEU A 90 6.08 -2.59 0.31
N PHE A 91 6.54 -1.98 -0.79
CA PHE A 91 7.95 -1.80 -1.13
C PHE A 91 8.24 -0.31 -1.39
N LEU A 92 9.46 0.10 -1.13
CA LEU A 92 10.04 1.37 -1.57
C LEU A 92 11.29 1.06 -2.39
N ASP A 93 11.30 1.41 -3.67
CA ASP A 93 12.37 1.06 -4.62
C ASP A 93 12.73 -0.45 -4.58
N GLY A 94 11.72 -1.32 -4.43
CA GLY A 94 11.89 -2.76 -4.30
C GLY A 94 12.38 -3.27 -2.92
N ILE A 95 12.51 -2.38 -1.92
CA ILE A 95 12.84 -2.73 -0.55
C ILE A 95 11.56 -2.89 0.27
N PRO A 96 11.31 -4.04 0.94
CA PRO A 96 10.10 -4.28 1.72
C PRO A 96 9.92 -3.27 2.86
N GLN A 97 8.70 -2.76 3.04
CA GLN A 97 8.34 -1.76 4.03
C GLN A 97 7.21 -2.28 4.92
N TYR A 98 7.50 -2.73 6.13
CA TYR A 98 6.51 -3.25 7.08
C TYR A 98 7.10 -3.27 8.51
N VAL A 99 6.23 -3.52 9.48
CA VAL A 99 6.65 -3.78 10.87
C VAL A 99 6.92 -5.29 11.02
N PRO A 100 8.15 -5.75 11.32
CA PRO A 100 8.50 -7.16 11.44
C PRO A 100 7.60 -7.97 12.37
N TYR A 101 7.13 -7.38 13.44
CA TYR A 101 6.29 -8.05 14.44
C TYR A 101 4.95 -8.51 13.85
N ASP A 102 4.18 -7.59 13.24
CA ASP A 102 2.81 -7.89 12.83
C ASP A 102 2.56 -7.85 11.31
N GLY A 103 3.58 -7.45 10.53
CA GLY A 103 3.50 -7.38 9.08
C GLY A 103 2.61 -6.26 8.53
N TYR A 104 2.02 -5.43 9.40
CA TYR A 104 1.15 -4.34 8.99
C TYR A 104 1.91 -3.07 8.61
N VAL A 105 1.24 -2.26 7.81
CA VAL A 105 1.69 -0.94 7.38
C VAL A 105 0.56 0.05 7.65
N ASP A 106 0.86 1.17 8.29
CA ASP A 106 -0.03 2.34 8.33
C ASP A 106 0.29 3.22 7.10
N PHE A 107 -0.56 3.17 6.09
CA PHE A 107 -0.32 3.82 4.80
C PHE A 107 -0.37 5.35 4.87
N THR A 108 -0.94 5.96 5.92
CA THR A 108 -0.88 7.41 6.15
C THR A 108 0.54 7.90 6.43
N ARG A 109 1.42 7.01 6.92
CA ARG A 109 2.83 7.34 7.21
C ARG A 109 3.69 7.49 5.96
N PHE A 110 3.24 7.01 4.80
CA PHE A 110 3.98 7.07 3.53
C PHE A 110 3.43 8.19 2.65
N THR A 111 4.18 9.28 2.53
CA THR A 111 3.82 10.43 1.69
C THR A 111 4.18 10.20 0.23
N THR A 112 3.45 10.84 -0.69
CA THR A 112 3.68 10.74 -2.14
C THR A 112 4.66 11.78 -2.69
N MET A 113 5.20 12.65 -1.83
CA MET A 113 5.85 13.89 -2.26
C MET A 113 7.20 13.71 -2.97
N ASP A 114 7.89 12.59 -2.73
CA ASP A 114 9.16 12.22 -3.35
C ASP A 114 9.04 11.05 -4.33
N LEU A 115 7.81 10.61 -4.62
CA LEU A 115 7.55 9.50 -5.53
C LEU A 115 7.40 9.98 -6.99
N SER A 116 7.81 9.14 -7.92
CA SER A 116 7.55 9.28 -9.35
C SER A 116 6.31 8.50 -9.77
N GLU A 117 6.14 7.28 -9.23
CA GLU A 117 4.97 6.44 -9.47
C GLU A 117 4.74 5.47 -8.30
N ILE A 118 3.54 4.93 -8.21
CA ILE A 118 3.19 3.81 -7.32
C ILE A 118 2.66 2.70 -8.20
N ARG A 119 3.27 1.52 -8.13
CA ARG A 119 2.87 0.34 -8.89
C ARG A 119 2.09 -0.62 -7.99
N VAL A 120 1.00 -1.16 -8.52
CA VAL A 120 0.13 -2.12 -7.83
C VAL A 120 0.02 -3.37 -8.67
N ALA A 121 0.71 -4.43 -8.27
CA ALA A 121 0.58 -5.76 -8.84
C ALA A 121 -0.49 -6.55 -8.08
N LYS A 122 -1.36 -7.26 -8.80
CA LYS A 122 -2.54 -7.93 -8.26
C LYS A 122 -2.50 -9.43 -8.58
N GLY A 123 -3.03 -10.27 -7.69
CA GLY A 123 -3.21 -11.71 -7.94
C GLY A 123 -1.93 -12.44 -8.38
N ALA A 124 -1.74 -12.56 -9.68
CA ALA A 124 -0.59 -13.21 -10.31
C ALA A 124 0.67 -12.33 -10.36
N ALA A 125 0.91 -11.52 -9.31
CA ALA A 125 2.12 -10.72 -9.19
C ALA A 125 3.41 -11.55 -9.35
N SER A 126 4.46 -10.94 -9.91
CA SER A 126 5.75 -11.60 -10.16
C SER A 126 6.37 -12.18 -8.87
N LEU A 127 6.95 -13.37 -8.98
CA LEU A 127 7.68 -14.04 -7.90
C LEU A 127 9.01 -13.34 -7.57
N LEU A 128 9.49 -12.46 -8.44
CA LEU A 128 10.70 -11.65 -8.26
C LEU A 128 10.58 -10.62 -7.13
N TYR A 129 9.35 -10.33 -6.65
CA TYR A 129 9.14 -9.54 -5.43
C TYR A 129 9.63 -10.26 -4.16
N GLY A 130 9.76 -11.59 -4.21
CA GLY A 130 10.13 -12.41 -3.06
C GLY A 130 8.94 -12.91 -2.23
N PRO A 131 9.14 -13.30 -0.97
CA PRO A 131 8.13 -14.00 -0.16
C PRO A 131 6.97 -13.10 0.28
N ASN A 132 5.85 -13.78 0.65
CA ASN A 132 4.63 -13.17 1.20
C ASN A 132 3.77 -12.34 0.23
N ILE A 133 3.92 -12.53 -1.08
CA ILE A 133 3.14 -11.82 -2.11
C ILE A 133 1.83 -12.54 -2.45
N MET A 134 1.13 -13.07 -1.46
CA MET A 134 -0.05 -13.90 -1.68
C MET A 134 -1.17 -13.17 -2.43
N GLY A 135 -1.45 -11.92 -2.12
CA GLY A 135 -2.51 -11.11 -2.74
C GLY A 135 -2.03 -10.13 -3.80
N GLY A 136 -0.71 -9.94 -3.92
CA GLY A 136 -0.10 -8.95 -4.80
C GLY A 136 1.05 -8.19 -4.14
N ALA A 137 1.41 -7.03 -4.70
CA ALA A 137 2.45 -6.16 -4.16
C ALA A 137 2.16 -4.69 -4.49
N ILE A 138 2.58 -3.77 -3.63
CA ILE A 138 2.57 -2.33 -3.88
C ILE A 138 4.00 -1.83 -3.83
N ASN A 139 4.52 -1.22 -4.90
CA ASN A 139 5.87 -0.71 -4.97
C ASN A 139 5.88 0.81 -5.21
N LEU A 140 6.46 1.53 -4.26
CA LEU A 140 6.68 2.97 -4.32
C LEU A 140 7.99 3.21 -5.06
N VAL A 141 7.93 3.87 -6.20
CA VAL A 141 9.12 4.19 -7.01
C VAL A 141 9.46 5.66 -6.82
N THR A 142 10.67 5.94 -6.37
CA THR A 142 11.14 7.30 -6.14
C THR A 142 11.59 7.96 -7.44
N ARG A 143 11.94 9.25 -7.37
CA ARG A 143 12.39 10.03 -8.53
C ARG A 143 13.85 9.78 -8.85
N LYS A 144 14.20 9.95 -10.14
CA LYS A 144 15.56 10.08 -10.63
C LYS A 144 15.69 11.44 -11.33
N PRO A 145 16.73 12.27 -11.04
CA PRO A 145 16.91 13.54 -11.73
C PRO A 145 17.37 13.30 -13.16
N VAL A 146 16.89 14.18 -14.07
CA VAL A 146 17.20 14.09 -15.51
C VAL A 146 17.97 15.31 -16.02
N LYS A 147 17.94 16.46 -15.28
CA LYS A 147 18.63 17.69 -15.65
C LYS A 147 19.95 17.82 -14.89
N GLU A 148 20.87 18.65 -15.40
CA GLU A 148 22.09 19.03 -14.69
C GLU A 148 21.81 19.59 -13.30
N PHE A 149 20.71 20.33 -13.17
CA PHE A 149 20.15 20.76 -11.89
C PHE A 149 18.63 20.90 -12.03
N GLU A 150 17.91 20.39 -11.06
CA GLU A 150 16.45 20.52 -10.99
C GLU A 150 15.97 20.52 -9.54
N GLY A 151 14.85 21.20 -9.32
CA GLY A 151 14.21 21.18 -8.01
C GLY A 151 12.71 21.42 -8.10
N GLU A 152 12.01 20.99 -7.06
CA GLU A 152 10.59 21.25 -6.86
C GLU A 152 10.34 21.55 -5.37
N PHE A 153 9.81 22.74 -5.11
CA PHE A 153 9.25 23.08 -3.80
C PHE A 153 7.73 23.01 -3.88
N ARG A 154 7.09 22.38 -2.88
CA ARG A 154 5.63 22.32 -2.76
C ARG A 154 5.21 22.69 -1.34
N ALA A 155 4.09 23.41 -1.21
CA ALA A 155 3.49 23.70 0.09
C ALA A 155 1.98 23.85 -0.04
N GLY A 156 1.26 23.62 1.05
CA GLY A 156 -0.18 23.81 1.07
C GLY A 156 -0.77 23.81 2.48
N TYR A 157 -2.03 24.23 2.52
CA TYR A 157 -2.84 24.35 3.72
C TYR A 157 -4.25 23.84 3.48
N ALA A 158 -4.88 23.21 4.48
CA ALA A 158 -6.27 22.81 4.41
C ALA A 158 -6.99 22.97 5.75
N THR A 159 -8.33 22.90 5.70
CA THR A 159 -9.19 22.96 6.89
C THR A 159 -8.76 21.89 7.91
N GLY A 160 -8.75 22.26 9.19
CA GLY A 160 -8.29 21.37 10.27
C GLY A 160 -6.82 21.60 10.62
N ASP A 161 -6.24 22.73 10.19
CA ASP A 161 -4.83 23.07 10.34
C ASP A 161 -3.91 22.01 9.72
N GLN A 162 -4.36 21.46 8.58
CA GLN A 162 -3.54 20.58 7.76
C GLN A 162 -2.52 21.42 7.01
N ARG A 163 -1.25 21.07 7.11
CA ARG A 163 -0.14 21.76 6.43
C ARG A 163 0.82 20.73 5.87
N TYR A 164 1.41 21.06 4.73
CA TYR A 164 2.50 20.27 4.20
C TYR A 164 3.51 21.18 3.50
N SER A 165 4.75 20.72 3.48
CA SER A 165 5.80 21.27 2.62
C SER A 165 6.75 20.17 2.20
N ALA A 166 7.28 20.28 0.98
CA ALA A 166 8.26 19.35 0.44
C ALA A 166 9.24 20.08 -0.47
N LEU A 167 10.49 19.71 -0.37
CA LEU A 167 11.56 20.13 -1.26
C LEU A 167 12.23 18.89 -1.84
N ASN A 168 12.25 18.80 -3.15
CA ASN A 168 13.02 17.80 -3.88
C ASN A 168 14.04 18.52 -4.75
N VAL A 169 15.30 18.12 -4.67
CA VAL A 169 16.38 18.66 -5.49
C VAL A 169 17.19 17.53 -6.08
N GLY A 170 17.68 17.71 -7.29
CA GLY A 170 18.46 16.71 -7.97
C GLY A 170 19.44 17.29 -8.97
N THR A 171 20.48 16.53 -9.27
CA THR A 171 21.45 16.82 -10.32
C THR A 171 21.81 15.52 -11.04
N ASN A 172 21.91 15.58 -12.35
CA ASN A 172 22.40 14.47 -13.18
C ASN A 172 23.55 15.00 -14.06
N GLN A 173 24.72 14.43 -13.84
CA GLN A 173 25.97 14.80 -14.51
C GLN A 173 26.44 13.74 -15.51
N GLY A 174 25.52 12.91 -15.99
CA GLY A 174 25.81 11.80 -16.90
C GLY A 174 26.44 10.60 -16.18
N PHE A 175 27.66 10.74 -15.69
CA PHE A 175 28.36 9.65 -14.97
C PHE A 175 27.81 9.41 -13.54
N TRP A 176 27.24 10.42 -12.92
CA TRP A 176 26.63 10.30 -11.59
C TRP A 176 25.42 11.21 -11.46
N TYR A 177 24.55 10.89 -10.52
CA TYR A 177 23.44 11.74 -10.14
C TYR A 177 23.21 11.73 -8.63
N LEU A 178 22.56 12.78 -8.14
CA LEU A 178 22.17 12.93 -6.75
C LEU A 178 20.74 13.41 -6.67
N GLN A 179 19.94 12.75 -5.85
CA GLN A 179 18.57 13.14 -5.50
C GLN A 179 18.46 13.30 -3.99
N ALA A 180 17.90 14.42 -3.54
CA ALA A 180 17.58 14.66 -2.14
C ALA A 180 16.14 15.14 -2.00
N GLY A 181 15.47 14.70 -0.95
CA GLY A 181 14.11 15.06 -0.62
C GLY A 181 13.95 15.38 0.86
N LEU A 182 13.22 16.45 1.17
CA LEU A 182 12.76 16.79 2.51
C LEU A 182 11.27 16.98 2.46
N SER A 183 10.53 16.40 3.37
CA SER A 183 9.10 16.66 3.50
C SER A 183 8.65 16.74 4.95
N TRP A 184 7.65 17.55 5.17
CA TRP A 184 6.92 17.67 6.41
C TRP A 184 5.43 17.72 6.10
N SER A 185 4.65 16.94 6.83
CA SER A 185 3.18 16.94 6.79
C SER A 185 2.65 16.90 8.21
N GLY A 186 1.69 17.76 8.52
CA GLY A 186 1.05 17.83 9.82
C GLY A 186 -0.44 18.13 9.70
N GLU A 187 -1.20 17.53 10.59
CA GLU A 187 -2.63 17.76 10.77
C GLU A 187 -2.90 17.89 12.27
N ARG A 188 -3.68 18.88 12.65
CA ARG A 188 -4.05 19.06 14.05
C ARG A 188 -5.37 18.40 14.37
N THR A 189 -6.32 18.51 13.46
CA THR A 189 -7.70 18.01 13.58
C THR A 189 -8.32 17.96 12.19
N PHE A 190 -9.55 17.47 12.08
CA PHE A 190 -10.33 17.57 10.85
C PHE A 190 -11.81 17.91 11.14
N PRO A 191 -12.53 18.56 10.21
CA PRO A 191 -13.95 18.84 10.37
C PRO A 191 -14.77 17.55 10.35
N LEU A 192 -15.78 17.48 11.17
CA LEU A 192 -16.78 16.42 11.18
C LEU A 192 -17.89 16.73 10.17
N GLY A 193 -18.43 15.71 9.51
CA GLY A 193 -19.49 15.86 8.53
C GLY A 193 -20.81 16.33 9.15
N ARG A 194 -21.67 16.91 8.33
CA ARG A 194 -22.97 17.45 8.76
C ARG A 194 -23.82 16.36 9.45
N GLY A 195 -24.40 16.72 10.60
CA GLY A 195 -25.25 15.81 11.37
C GLY A 195 -24.48 14.84 12.25
N PHE A 196 -23.17 15.08 12.45
CA PHE A 196 -22.43 14.32 13.46
C PHE A 196 -22.99 14.63 14.86
N GLU A 197 -23.28 13.54 15.58
CA GLU A 197 -23.68 13.58 16.99
C GLU A 197 -22.80 12.57 17.74
N ASP A 198 -22.12 13.02 18.80
CA ASP A 198 -21.43 12.12 19.71
C ASP A 198 -22.45 11.35 20.55
N GLN A 199 -22.64 10.08 20.25
CA GLN A 199 -23.64 9.22 20.88
C GLN A 199 -23.45 9.01 22.39
N LYS A 200 -22.26 9.36 22.90
CA LYS A 200 -21.92 9.21 24.33
C LYS A 200 -21.77 10.54 25.06
N ALA A 201 -22.24 11.65 24.47
CA ALA A 201 -22.20 12.98 25.07
C ALA A 201 -20.84 13.34 25.67
N ARG A 202 -19.76 13.06 24.94
CA ARG A 202 -18.40 13.35 25.39
C ARG A 202 -18.02 14.78 25.01
N PRO A 203 -17.43 15.55 25.94
CA PRO A 203 -17.06 16.93 25.66
C PRO A 203 -15.88 17.10 24.66
N THR A 204 -15.38 16.00 24.09
CA THR A 204 -14.15 16.00 23.30
C THR A 204 -14.32 16.45 21.84
N ASP A 205 -15.50 16.30 21.23
CA ASP A 205 -15.75 16.66 19.83
C ASP A 205 -16.68 17.88 19.69
N THR A 206 -16.38 18.93 20.43
CA THR A 206 -17.13 20.18 20.39
C THR A 206 -16.74 21.04 19.18
N GLY A 207 -17.72 21.75 18.61
CA GLY A 207 -17.47 22.71 17.53
C GLY A 207 -17.29 22.13 16.14
N GLY A 208 -17.71 20.87 15.90
CA GLY A 208 -17.65 20.25 14.57
C GLY A 208 -16.24 19.82 14.12
N MET A 209 -15.30 19.78 15.04
CA MET A 209 -13.92 19.34 14.79
C MET A 209 -13.59 18.09 15.60
N ARG A 210 -12.87 17.16 14.98
CA ARG A 210 -12.46 15.89 15.60
C ARG A 210 -11.32 16.10 16.58
N SER A 211 -11.51 15.76 17.84
CA SER A 211 -10.47 15.80 18.85
C SER A 211 -9.53 14.60 18.77
N ASN A 212 -8.33 14.76 19.31
CA ASN A 212 -7.31 13.70 19.34
C ASN A 212 -7.02 13.08 17.96
N ALA A 213 -7.00 13.90 16.90
CA ALA A 213 -6.77 13.49 15.53
C ALA A 213 -5.44 14.03 14.99
N SER A 214 -4.60 14.59 15.87
CA SER A 214 -3.32 15.16 15.44
C SER A 214 -2.38 14.08 14.90
N GLN A 215 -1.70 14.41 13.81
CA GLN A 215 -0.64 13.59 13.25
C GLN A 215 0.43 14.47 12.60
N MET A 216 1.66 13.98 12.58
CA MET A 216 2.79 14.65 11.95
C MET A 216 3.78 13.61 11.43
N ASP A 217 4.28 13.85 10.21
CA ASP A 217 5.34 13.08 9.59
C ASP A 217 6.42 14.00 9.03
N LYS A 218 7.67 13.63 9.25
CA LYS A 218 8.87 14.26 8.68
C LYS A 218 9.66 13.19 7.96
N LYS A 219 10.11 13.49 6.74
CA LYS A 219 10.92 12.56 5.96
C LYS A 219 12.09 13.29 5.33
N ALA A 220 13.27 12.70 5.43
CA ALA A 220 14.44 13.07 4.66
C ALA A 220 14.87 11.86 3.83
N SER A 221 15.13 12.05 2.55
CA SER A 221 15.62 11.04 1.63
C SER A 221 16.83 11.55 0.86
N PHE A 222 17.74 10.62 0.57
CA PHE A 222 18.96 10.89 -0.19
C PHE A 222 19.27 9.68 -1.07
N LYS A 223 19.69 9.95 -2.30
CA LYS A 223 20.07 8.91 -3.27
C LYS A 223 21.26 9.41 -4.10
N LEU A 224 22.35 8.63 -4.10
CA LEU A 224 23.51 8.83 -4.95
C LEU A 224 23.60 7.66 -5.92
N GLY A 225 23.57 7.95 -7.21
CA GLY A 225 23.74 6.96 -8.27
C GLY A 225 24.98 7.22 -9.10
N ILE A 226 25.63 6.14 -9.55
CA ILE A 226 26.75 6.13 -10.49
C ILE A 226 26.31 5.35 -11.71
N THR A 227 26.43 5.95 -12.89
CA THR A 227 26.06 5.42 -14.20
C THR A 227 27.29 5.44 -15.12
N PRO A 228 28.22 4.45 -14.97
CA PRO A 228 29.50 4.47 -15.69
C PRO A 228 29.33 4.28 -17.21
N ASN A 229 28.21 3.74 -17.65
CA ASN A 229 27.83 3.52 -19.04
C ASN A 229 26.28 3.50 -19.16
N ALA A 230 25.76 3.18 -20.34
CA ALA A 230 24.33 3.21 -20.63
C ALA A 230 23.53 2.06 -19.96
N THR A 231 24.18 1.01 -19.50
CA THR A 231 23.54 -0.22 -18.99
C THR A 231 23.73 -0.43 -17.49
N ASP A 232 24.77 0.15 -16.92
CA ASP A 232 25.16 -0.09 -15.53
C ASP A 232 24.76 1.06 -14.63
N GLU A 233 24.18 0.71 -13.49
CA GLU A 233 23.76 1.69 -12.49
C GLU A 233 24.00 1.14 -11.07
N TYR A 234 24.62 1.94 -10.21
CA TYR A 234 24.95 1.61 -8.81
C TYR A 234 24.44 2.72 -7.92
N VAL A 235 23.60 2.38 -6.94
CA VAL A 235 22.88 3.37 -6.14
C VAL A 235 22.99 3.07 -4.66
N ILE A 236 23.32 4.10 -3.87
CA ILE A 236 23.16 4.10 -2.42
C ILE A 236 22.01 5.05 -2.09
N GLY A 237 21.03 4.56 -1.33
CA GLY A 237 19.90 5.35 -0.84
C GLY A 237 19.78 5.33 0.67
N TYR A 238 19.35 6.44 1.23
CA TYR A 238 19.06 6.60 2.65
C TYR A 238 17.74 7.32 2.84
N VAL A 239 16.90 6.79 3.73
CA VAL A 239 15.63 7.41 4.11
C VAL A 239 15.52 7.43 5.63
N ASN A 240 15.20 8.60 6.18
CA ASN A 240 14.87 8.78 7.59
C ASN A 240 13.48 9.40 7.70
N GLN A 241 12.60 8.73 8.41
CA GLN A 241 11.24 9.19 8.65
C GLN A 241 10.95 9.19 10.15
N LYS A 242 10.32 10.27 10.62
CA LYS A 242 9.87 10.44 12.00
C LYS A 242 8.42 10.85 12.00
N GLY A 243 7.61 10.19 12.81
CA GLY A 243 6.19 10.44 12.90
C GLY A 243 5.67 10.41 14.33
N GLN A 244 4.55 11.07 14.52
CA GLN A 244 3.74 10.98 15.73
C GLN A 244 2.27 11.06 15.38
N LYS A 245 1.40 10.46 16.18
CA LYS A 245 -0.05 10.58 16.01
C LYS A 245 -0.82 10.38 17.30
N ASP A 246 -1.96 11.04 17.36
CA ASP A 246 -2.99 10.80 18.36
C ASP A 246 -4.00 9.75 17.87
N ASN A 247 -4.84 9.27 18.78
CA ASN A 247 -5.87 8.28 18.49
C ASN A 247 -7.26 8.85 18.81
N PRO A 248 -8.09 9.20 17.80
CA PRO A 248 -9.45 9.64 18.05
C PRO A 248 -10.26 8.60 18.82
N VAL A 249 -10.97 9.07 19.84
CA VAL A 249 -11.74 8.19 20.73
C VAL A 249 -12.99 7.69 20.00
N TYR A 250 -13.39 6.45 20.26
CA TYR A 250 -14.63 5.88 19.74
C TYR A 250 -15.88 6.71 20.14
N THR A 251 -16.74 7.05 19.20
CA THR A 251 -17.94 7.88 19.38
C THR A 251 -19.25 7.17 19.04
N GLY A 252 -19.20 5.86 18.74
CA GLY A 252 -20.37 5.09 18.31
C GLY A 252 -21.25 4.57 19.45
N VAL A 253 -22.28 3.83 19.06
CA VAL A 253 -23.31 3.28 19.97
C VAL A 253 -22.97 1.89 20.47
N ASN A 254 -22.20 1.12 19.71
CA ASN A 254 -21.88 -0.27 20.04
C ASN A 254 -20.83 -0.31 21.14
N ASP A 255 -21.25 -0.89 22.28
CA ASP A 255 -20.57 -0.70 23.54
C ASP A 255 -19.14 -1.21 23.59
N ALA A 256 -18.49 -0.44 24.28
CA ALA A 256 -17.70 -0.48 25.49
C ALA A 256 -16.55 -1.49 25.53
N LYS A 257 -16.58 -2.67 24.91
CA LYS A 257 -15.43 -3.55 24.81
C LYS A 257 -14.51 -3.22 23.63
N LEU A 258 -14.98 -2.49 22.63
CA LEU A 258 -14.11 -1.79 21.67
C LEU A 258 -13.33 -0.66 22.35
N GLY A 259 -13.57 -0.47 23.63
CA GLY A 259 -12.85 0.28 24.62
C GLY A 259 -12.39 1.63 24.12
N GLN A 260 -12.77 2.64 24.86
CA GLN A 260 -12.18 3.94 24.71
C GLN A 260 -10.68 3.80 24.86
N ARG A 261 -9.97 3.90 23.75
CA ARG A 261 -8.52 3.83 23.75
C ARG A 261 -7.99 5.25 23.77
N TYR A 262 -7.61 5.73 24.93
CA TYR A 262 -6.93 7.00 25.12
C TYR A 262 -5.45 6.81 24.84
N TRP A 263 -5.10 6.68 23.56
CA TRP A 263 -3.77 6.31 23.11
C TRP A 263 -3.12 7.44 22.34
N ARG A 264 -1.78 7.49 22.39
CA ARG A 264 -0.94 8.35 21.57
C ARG A 264 0.31 7.59 21.17
N TRP A 265 0.78 7.86 19.95
CA TRP A 265 2.10 7.41 19.49
C TRP A 265 3.03 8.61 19.49
N PRO A 266 3.84 8.83 20.56
CA PRO A 266 4.78 9.95 20.65
C PRO A 266 5.89 9.88 19.61
N TYR A 267 6.19 8.69 19.12
CA TYR A 267 7.10 8.48 18.00
C TYR A 267 6.74 7.23 17.21
N TRP A 268 6.98 7.33 15.90
CA TRP A 268 6.94 6.27 14.91
C TRP A 268 8.08 6.57 13.93
N ASP A 269 9.26 5.99 14.20
CA ASP A 269 10.50 6.32 13.51
C ASP A 269 10.92 5.17 12.62
N LYS A 270 11.32 5.48 11.39
CA LYS A 270 11.84 4.53 10.42
C LYS A 270 13.11 5.06 9.79
N GLU A 271 14.10 4.19 9.66
CA GLU A 271 15.36 4.45 8.99
C GLU A 271 15.66 3.32 8.02
N SER A 272 15.98 3.66 6.78
CA SER A 272 16.33 2.71 5.72
C SER A 272 17.65 3.12 5.08
N LEU A 273 18.59 2.18 4.99
CA LEU A 273 19.81 2.30 4.20
C LEU A 273 19.83 1.16 3.19
N TYR A 274 20.04 1.47 1.92
CA TYR A 274 20.03 0.46 0.88
C TYR A 274 21.05 0.72 -0.22
N PHE A 275 21.48 -0.38 -0.85
CA PHE A 275 22.26 -0.39 -2.08
C PHE A 275 21.50 -1.17 -3.14
N LEU A 276 21.40 -0.60 -4.34
CA LEU A 276 20.83 -1.22 -5.53
C LEU A 276 21.85 -1.18 -6.66
N SER A 277 21.90 -2.22 -7.47
CA SER A 277 22.72 -2.20 -8.69
C SER A 277 22.08 -2.97 -9.83
N SER A 278 22.40 -2.56 -11.05
CA SER A 278 22.22 -3.30 -12.29
C SER A 278 23.53 -3.27 -13.03
N THR A 279 24.03 -4.44 -13.45
CA THR A 279 25.29 -4.59 -14.17
C THR A 279 25.09 -5.50 -15.35
N GLN A 280 25.36 -5.01 -16.55
CA GLN A 280 25.33 -5.79 -17.78
C GLN A 280 26.64 -6.59 -17.93
N ILE A 281 26.55 -7.88 -18.16
CA ILE A 281 27.68 -8.79 -18.37
C ILE A 281 27.56 -9.42 -19.75
N GLY A 282 28.40 -8.96 -20.68
CA GLY A 282 28.26 -9.29 -22.09
C GLY A 282 26.96 -8.73 -22.67
N GLU A 283 26.42 -9.35 -23.72
CA GLU A 283 25.25 -8.82 -24.45
C GLU A 283 23.92 -9.30 -23.87
N SER A 284 23.92 -10.45 -23.17
CA SER A 284 22.67 -11.16 -22.82
C SER A 284 22.47 -11.38 -21.33
N ASN A 285 23.36 -10.90 -20.46
CA ASN A 285 23.24 -11.13 -19.02
C ASN A 285 23.19 -9.82 -18.26
N THR A 286 22.25 -9.71 -17.31
CA THR A 286 22.19 -8.60 -16.37
C THR A 286 22.11 -9.15 -14.94
N ILE A 287 22.96 -8.65 -14.06
CA ILE A 287 22.93 -8.94 -12.63
C ILE A 287 22.36 -7.72 -11.91
N LYS A 288 21.27 -7.93 -11.17
CA LYS A 288 20.67 -6.91 -10.30
C LYS A 288 20.88 -7.32 -8.85
N THR A 289 21.28 -6.37 -8.01
CA THR A 289 21.53 -6.61 -6.59
C THR A 289 20.77 -5.61 -5.75
N ARG A 290 20.19 -6.07 -4.64
CA ARG A 290 19.57 -5.24 -3.60
C ARG A 290 20.14 -5.68 -2.26
N VAL A 291 20.64 -4.73 -1.46
CA VAL A 291 21.07 -4.97 -0.07
C VAL A 291 20.50 -3.85 0.77
N TYR A 292 19.90 -4.17 1.92
CA TYR A 292 19.26 -3.17 2.73
C TYR A 292 19.27 -3.49 4.23
N GLU A 293 19.17 -2.44 5.00
CA GLU A 293 18.89 -2.48 6.43
C GLU A 293 17.81 -1.45 6.76
N ASP A 294 16.72 -1.91 7.37
CA ASP A 294 15.64 -1.11 7.90
C ASP A 294 15.62 -1.20 9.42
N LYS A 295 15.44 -0.06 10.08
CA LYS A 295 15.17 0.04 11.51
C LYS A 295 13.84 0.72 11.72
N TYR A 296 13.06 0.18 12.63
CA TYR A 296 11.77 0.71 13.01
C TYR A 296 11.68 0.80 14.53
N LYS A 297 11.16 1.93 15.01
CA LYS A 297 10.92 2.15 16.43
C LYS A 297 9.60 2.89 16.60
N ASN A 298 8.71 2.34 17.45
CA ASN A 298 7.52 3.07 17.85
C ASN A 298 7.30 2.99 19.36
N GLY A 299 6.62 4.00 19.89
CA GLY A 299 6.14 4.04 21.26
C GLY A 299 4.64 4.24 21.29
N LEU A 300 3.97 3.53 22.18
CA LEU A 300 2.54 3.68 22.45
C LEU A 300 2.34 4.06 23.92
N ASP A 301 1.81 5.27 24.14
CA ASP A 301 1.36 5.76 25.41
C ASP A 301 -0.13 5.46 25.59
N MET A 302 -0.47 4.83 26.72
CA MET A 302 -1.84 4.51 27.10
C MET A 302 -2.23 5.31 28.33
N TYR A 303 -3.32 6.08 28.21
CA TYR A 303 -3.80 6.96 29.28
C TYR A 303 -5.06 6.40 29.93
N SER A 304 -5.31 6.81 31.19
CA SER A 304 -6.45 6.36 31.99
C SER A 304 -7.79 6.91 31.44
N ASP A 305 -7.77 8.10 30.85
CA ASP A 305 -8.95 8.83 30.43
C ASP A 305 -8.66 9.81 29.27
N GLY A 306 -9.70 10.48 28.80
CA GLY A 306 -9.64 11.42 27.69
C GLY A 306 -9.03 12.78 28.02
N GLN A 307 -8.54 13.00 29.22
CA GLN A 307 -7.76 14.19 29.58
C GLN A 307 -6.28 14.02 29.22
N TYR A 308 -5.83 12.76 28.98
CA TYR A 308 -4.45 12.43 28.62
C TYR A 308 -3.41 12.96 29.63
N ALA A 309 -3.75 12.95 30.91
CA ALA A 309 -2.89 13.44 31.98
C ALA A 309 -2.11 12.31 32.66
N THR A 310 -2.71 11.12 32.81
CA THR A 310 -2.15 10.03 33.59
C THR A 310 -1.96 8.79 32.71
N LEU A 311 -0.72 8.32 32.60
CA LEU A 311 -0.39 7.06 31.94
C LEU A 311 -0.85 5.87 32.78
N THR A 312 -1.36 4.82 32.14
CA THR A 312 -1.73 3.55 32.78
C THR A 312 -0.54 2.64 33.06
N GLY A 313 0.62 2.94 32.49
CA GLY A 313 1.86 2.19 32.60
C GLY A 313 2.98 2.85 31.80
N PRO A 314 4.15 2.24 31.71
CA PRO A 314 5.23 2.75 30.87
C PRO A 314 4.83 2.70 29.39
N THR A 315 5.47 3.54 28.56
CA THR A 315 5.35 3.50 27.10
C THR A 315 5.61 2.08 26.60
N SER A 316 4.67 1.51 25.85
CA SER A 316 4.89 0.24 25.15
C SER A 316 5.75 0.50 23.92
N GLU A 317 6.97 0.00 23.94
CA GLU A 317 7.95 0.26 22.88
C GLU A 317 8.20 -0.99 22.03
N TYR A 318 8.22 -0.83 20.70
CA TYR A 318 8.74 -1.83 19.77
C TYR A 318 10.01 -1.31 19.12
N THR A 319 11.00 -2.19 19.02
CA THR A 319 12.23 -1.95 18.27
C THR A 319 12.45 -3.11 17.31
N ASP A 320 12.35 -2.80 16.04
CA ASP A 320 12.42 -3.77 14.97
C ASP A 320 13.59 -3.48 14.04
N ARG A 321 14.11 -4.52 13.43
CA ARG A 321 15.16 -4.43 12.42
C ARG A 321 14.94 -5.47 11.35
N THR A 322 15.03 -5.05 10.08
CA THR A 322 15.06 -5.95 8.94
C THR A 322 16.37 -5.77 8.19
N ARG A 323 17.04 -6.84 7.86
CA ARG A 323 18.19 -6.88 6.96
C ARG A 323 17.89 -7.82 5.81
N GLY A 324 18.27 -7.44 4.61
CA GLY A 324 18.04 -8.31 3.48
C GLY A 324 19.02 -8.09 2.34
N ALA A 325 19.06 -9.11 1.50
CA ALA A 325 19.77 -9.09 0.23
C ALA A 325 18.95 -9.85 -0.82
N ALA A 326 18.97 -9.36 -2.05
CA ALA A 326 18.44 -10.07 -3.21
C ALA A 326 19.43 -9.97 -4.36
N LEU A 327 19.58 -11.06 -5.08
CA LEU A 327 20.35 -11.18 -6.31
C LEU A 327 19.42 -11.69 -7.39
N GLU A 328 19.32 -10.98 -8.50
CA GLU A 328 18.56 -11.38 -9.69
C GLU A 328 19.52 -11.47 -10.87
N TRP A 329 19.50 -12.61 -11.56
CA TRP A 329 20.16 -12.79 -12.85
C TRP A 329 19.11 -12.84 -13.94
N VAL A 330 19.23 -11.94 -14.91
CA VAL A 330 18.40 -11.89 -16.12
C VAL A 330 19.26 -12.37 -17.30
N ASN A 331 18.72 -13.29 -18.10
CA ASN A 331 19.39 -13.81 -19.28
C ASN A 331 18.47 -13.77 -20.50
N THR A 332 18.97 -13.17 -21.57
CA THR A 332 18.28 -13.02 -22.88
C THR A 332 19.06 -13.68 -24.02
N SER A 333 19.88 -14.69 -23.73
CA SER A 333 20.69 -15.39 -24.75
C SER A 333 19.90 -16.38 -25.61
N LEU A 334 18.70 -16.76 -25.17
CA LEU A 334 17.79 -17.60 -25.93
C LEU A 334 16.80 -16.71 -26.68
N ASP A 335 16.65 -16.94 -27.96
CA ASP A 335 15.70 -16.20 -28.79
C ASP A 335 14.29 -16.34 -28.21
N ASN A 336 13.56 -15.21 -28.13
CA ASN A 336 12.21 -15.12 -27.60
C ASN A 336 12.04 -15.48 -26.13
N HIS A 337 13.10 -15.61 -25.33
CA HIS A 337 13.06 -15.87 -23.90
C HIS A 337 13.73 -14.75 -23.11
N GLU A 338 13.15 -14.40 -21.96
CA GLU A 338 13.78 -13.59 -20.92
C GLU A 338 13.70 -14.34 -19.60
N LEU A 339 14.82 -15.00 -19.25
CA LEU A 339 14.95 -15.83 -18.05
C LEU A 339 15.36 -14.99 -16.86
N HIS A 340 14.67 -15.15 -15.74
CA HIS A 340 14.96 -14.52 -14.46
C HIS A 340 15.20 -15.58 -13.38
N PHE A 341 16.31 -15.47 -12.68
CA PHE A 341 16.60 -16.24 -11.47
C PHE A 341 16.83 -15.27 -10.32
N ALA A 342 16.08 -15.40 -9.24
CA ALA A 342 16.22 -14.53 -8.09
C ALA A 342 16.44 -15.32 -6.80
N LEU A 343 17.41 -14.87 -6.01
CA LEU A 343 17.67 -15.35 -4.65
C LEU A 343 17.41 -14.22 -3.66
N HIS A 344 16.58 -14.47 -2.65
CA HIS A 344 16.29 -13.52 -1.58
C HIS A 344 16.73 -14.09 -0.24
N TYR A 345 17.33 -13.25 0.56
CA TYR A 345 17.62 -13.48 1.97
C TYR A 345 17.07 -12.31 2.79
N LYS A 346 16.35 -12.62 3.86
CA LYS A 346 15.80 -11.61 4.77
C LYS A 346 15.87 -12.10 6.21
N GLU A 347 16.30 -11.22 7.11
CA GLU A 347 16.32 -11.42 8.54
C GLU A 347 15.45 -10.34 9.20
N ASP A 348 14.41 -10.76 9.91
CA ASP A 348 13.51 -9.93 10.69
C ASP A 348 13.80 -10.11 12.18
N GLN A 349 14.00 -9.02 12.91
CA GLN A 349 14.18 -9.00 14.36
C GLN A 349 13.11 -8.12 15.00
N HIS A 350 12.53 -8.62 16.08
CA HIS A 350 11.60 -7.87 16.93
C HIS A 350 12.05 -7.92 18.38
N ARG A 351 12.02 -6.75 19.04
CA ARG A 351 12.31 -6.59 20.47
C ARG A 351 11.18 -5.83 21.14
N ASP A 352 10.64 -6.41 22.19
CA ASP A 352 9.56 -5.84 23.00
C ASP A 352 10.01 -5.77 24.46
N PRO A 353 10.49 -4.60 24.94
CA PRO A 353 10.85 -4.41 26.34
C PRO A 353 9.63 -4.55 27.24
N LYS A 354 9.71 -5.42 28.24
CA LYS A 354 8.71 -5.63 29.27
C LYS A 354 9.32 -5.40 30.66
N PRO A 355 8.52 -5.11 31.69
CA PRO A 355 9.04 -5.04 33.05
C PRO A 355 9.71 -6.35 33.53
N SER A 356 9.32 -7.49 32.99
CA SER A 356 9.89 -8.81 33.26
C SER A 356 11.16 -9.16 32.49
N GLY A 357 11.59 -8.31 31.55
CA GLY A 357 12.69 -8.52 30.63
C GLY A 357 12.29 -8.28 29.20
N THR A 358 13.26 -8.17 28.28
CA THR A 358 12.99 -7.93 26.87
C THR A 358 12.68 -9.23 26.15
N GLU A 359 11.56 -9.30 25.46
CA GLU A 359 11.24 -10.40 24.54
C GLU A 359 12.00 -10.22 23.22
N HIS A 360 12.57 -11.30 22.71
CA HIS A 360 13.36 -11.32 21.47
C HIS A 360 12.82 -12.35 20.51
N TYR A 361 12.59 -11.90 19.27
CA TYR A 361 12.16 -12.76 18.16
C TYR A 361 13.00 -12.48 16.94
N LYS A 362 13.35 -13.53 16.21
CA LYS A 362 14.17 -13.45 15.01
C LYS A 362 13.77 -14.51 14.00
N ASP A 363 13.36 -14.08 12.82
CA ASP A 363 13.08 -14.94 11.68
C ASP A 363 14.10 -14.72 10.56
N VAL A 364 14.48 -15.79 9.90
CA VAL A 364 15.24 -15.75 8.64
C VAL A 364 14.37 -16.37 7.56
N THR A 365 14.15 -15.62 6.46
CA THR A 365 13.42 -16.08 5.29
C THR A 365 14.34 -16.10 4.07
N THR A 366 14.35 -17.21 3.35
CA THR A 366 15.06 -17.37 2.07
C THR A 366 14.06 -17.71 0.99
N SER A 367 14.30 -17.25 -0.24
CA SER A 367 13.47 -17.58 -1.41
C SER A 367 14.37 -17.76 -2.62
N LEU A 368 14.10 -18.80 -3.39
CA LEU A 368 14.65 -19.00 -4.73
C LEU A 368 13.49 -18.94 -5.71
N ALA A 369 13.56 -18.04 -6.67
CA ALA A 369 12.53 -17.83 -7.68
C ALA A 369 13.10 -17.94 -9.09
N PHE A 370 12.28 -18.44 -9.99
CA PHE A 370 12.51 -18.51 -11.43
C PHE A 370 11.28 -17.99 -12.16
N GLU A 371 11.47 -17.14 -13.14
CA GLU A 371 10.46 -16.76 -14.12
C GLU A 371 11.05 -16.78 -15.53
N ASP A 372 10.26 -17.20 -16.52
CA ASP A 372 10.56 -17.09 -17.93
C ASP A 372 9.43 -16.37 -18.65
N ARG A 373 9.77 -15.35 -19.40
CA ARG A 373 8.89 -14.63 -20.31
C ARG A 373 9.22 -15.06 -21.71
N ILE A 374 8.22 -15.56 -22.43
CA ILE A 374 8.39 -16.22 -23.72
C ILE A 374 7.50 -15.53 -24.74
N ALA A 375 8.10 -15.01 -25.82
CA ALA A 375 7.36 -14.58 -26.98
C ALA A 375 7.05 -15.77 -27.89
N LEU A 376 5.80 -16.16 -28.03
CA LEU A 376 5.35 -17.25 -28.89
C LEU A 376 4.83 -16.69 -30.21
N GLY A 377 5.76 -16.37 -31.12
CA GLY A 377 5.49 -15.65 -32.35
C GLY A 377 5.19 -14.16 -32.08
N GLU A 378 4.39 -13.54 -32.95
CA GLU A 378 4.13 -12.10 -32.90
C GLU A 378 2.94 -11.72 -32.00
N LEU A 379 2.04 -12.65 -31.68
CA LEU A 379 0.75 -12.37 -31.05
C LEU A 379 0.62 -12.92 -29.63
N TRP A 380 1.45 -13.86 -29.22
CA TRP A 380 1.31 -14.54 -27.93
C TRP A 380 2.50 -14.28 -27.02
N GLN A 381 2.23 -14.07 -25.76
CA GLN A 381 3.21 -13.92 -24.70
C GLN A 381 2.87 -14.89 -23.58
N LEU A 382 3.84 -15.67 -23.15
CA LEU A 382 3.69 -16.62 -22.05
C LEU A 382 4.65 -16.26 -20.92
N ARG A 383 4.17 -16.21 -19.69
CA ARG A 383 4.99 -16.09 -18.50
C ARG A 383 4.76 -17.30 -17.60
N VAL A 384 5.85 -18.00 -17.28
CA VAL A 384 5.84 -19.12 -16.34
C VAL A 384 6.79 -18.84 -15.19
N GLY A 385 6.44 -19.25 -13.99
CA GLY A 385 7.32 -19.05 -12.85
C GLY A 385 7.06 -20.03 -11.72
N ALA A 386 8.10 -20.26 -10.93
CA ALA A 386 8.04 -21.03 -9.69
C ALA A 386 8.97 -20.42 -8.64
N SER A 387 8.63 -20.53 -7.36
CA SER A 387 9.52 -20.21 -6.26
C SER A 387 9.40 -21.22 -5.13
N HIS A 388 10.50 -21.40 -4.41
CA HIS A 388 10.55 -22.13 -3.15
C HIS A 388 11.08 -21.22 -2.06
N GLU A 389 10.34 -21.17 -0.96
CA GLU A 389 10.57 -20.25 0.15
C GLU A 389 10.70 -21.04 1.44
N ARG A 390 11.62 -20.62 2.31
CA ARG A 390 11.78 -21.20 3.64
C ARG A 390 11.90 -20.10 4.68
N ARG A 391 11.09 -20.18 5.73
CA ARG A 391 11.21 -19.33 6.91
C ARG A 391 11.68 -20.18 8.09
N LYS A 392 12.73 -19.73 8.78
CA LYS A 392 13.26 -20.33 9.99
C LYS A 392 13.19 -19.34 11.15
N ALA A 393 12.46 -19.66 12.22
CA ALA A 393 12.55 -18.95 13.47
C ALA A 393 13.91 -19.26 14.12
N LYS A 394 14.74 -18.25 14.32
CA LYS A 394 16.07 -18.37 14.95
C LYS A 394 16.00 -18.11 16.44
N GLU A 395 15.14 -17.16 16.84
CA GLU A 395 14.86 -16.80 18.23
C GLU A 395 13.35 -16.64 18.39
N ALA A 396 12.78 -17.21 19.43
CA ALA A 396 11.36 -17.21 19.70
C ALA A 396 11.05 -16.98 21.19
N HIS A 397 11.87 -16.18 21.89
CA HIS A 397 11.80 -15.92 23.33
C HIS A 397 11.70 -17.23 24.13
N ASN A 398 10.55 -17.52 24.75
CA ASN A 398 10.32 -18.73 25.54
C ASN A 398 9.62 -19.85 24.74
N PHE A 399 9.45 -19.71 23.43
CA PHE A 399 8.80 -20.71 22.57
C PHE A 399 9.84 -21.53 21.81
N GLU A 400 9.42 -22.69 21.33
CA GLU A 400 10.24 -23.50 20.44
C GLU A 400 10.45 -22.80 19.10
N THR A 401 11.66 -22.91 18.57
CA THR A 401 11.99 -22.46 17.21
C THR A 401 11.58 -23.53 16.20
N GLY A 402 11.12 -23.12 15.04
CA GLY A 402 10.71 -24.02 13.96
C GLY A 402 11.02 -23.45 12.60
N ASP A 403 10.90 -24.29 11.58
CA ASP A 403 10.98 -23.89 10.20
C ASP A 403 9.74 -24.31 9.43
N THR A 404 9.47 -23.63 8.34
CA THR A 404 8.35 -23.91 7.45
C THR A 404 8.70 -23.48 6.05
N ASP A 405 8.25 -24.29 5.09
CA ASP A 405 8.49 -24.09 3.67
C ASP A 405 7.19 -23.73 2.95
N ALA A 406 7.33 -23.07 1.82
CA ALA A 406 6.23 -22.74 0.93
C ALA A 406 6.72 -22.77 -0.53
N THR A 407 5.85 -23.16 -1.45
CA THR A 407 6.14 -23.14 -2.88
C THR A 407 5.06 -22.33 -3.59
N ASN A 408 5.46 -21.50 -4.54
CA ASN A 408 4.56 -20.71 -5.36
C ASN A 408 4.73 -21.07 -6.83
N GLY A 409 3.69 -20.80 -7.62
CA GLY A 409 3.70 -21.02 -9.07
C GLY A 409 2.86 -19.98 -9.78
N LEU A 410 3.24 -19.67 -11.02
CA LEU A 410 2.62 -18.67 -11.87
C LEU A 410 2.59 -19.15 -13.31
N LEU A 411 1.44 -19.01 -13.96
CA LEU A 411 1.26 -19.17 -15.40
C LEU A 411 0.39 -18.02 -15.89
N GLU A 412 0.85 -17.30 -16.91
CA GLU A 412 0.11 -16.21 -17.51
C GLU A 412 0.30 -16.25 -19.03
N LEU A 413 -0.79 -16.09 -19.76
CA LEU A 413 -0.82 -16.10 -21.22
C LEU A 413 -1.50 -14.84 -21.71
N GLY A 414 -0.80 -14.06 -22.52
CA GLY A 414 -1.29 -12.88 -23.21
C GLY A 414 -1.49 -13.16 -24.70
N TYR A 415 -2.52 -12.59 -25.30
CA TYR A 415 -2.83 -12.63 -26.71
C TYR A 415 -3.15 -11.24 -27.25
N ASP A 416 -2.33 -10.75 -28.17
CA ASP A 416 -2.56 -9.49 -28.88
C ASP A 416 -3.64 -9.70 -29.95
N TRP A 417 -4.90 -9.45 -29.56
CA TRP A 417 -6.06 -9.59 -30.44
C TRP A 417 -6.00 -8.63 -31.63
N SER A 418 -5.46 -7.43 -31.41
CA SER A 418 -5.15 -6.44 -32.43
C SER A 418 -3.93 -5.63 -31.98
N GLU A 419 -3.45 -4.73 -32.86
CA GLU A 419 -2.38 -3.79 -32.49
C GLU A 419 -2.71 -2.92 -31.26
N ALA A 420 -4.02 -2.71 -31.00
CA ALA A 420 -4.53 -1.83 -29.96
C ALA A 420 -5.09 -2.57 -28.74
N MET A 421 -5.33 -3.88 -28.80
CA MET A 421 -6.04 -4.62 -27.77
C MET A 421 -5.36 -5.94 -27.44
N GLN A 422 -5.19 -6.21 -26.14
CA GLN A 422 -4.64 -7.46 -25.61
C GLN A 422 -5.64 -8.12 -24.66
N VAL A 423 -5.81 -9.43 -24.77
CA VAL A 423 -6.52 -10.30 -23.82
C VAL A 423 -5.50 -11.14 -23.08
N TYR A 424 -5.68 -11.37 -21.80
CA TYR A 424 -4.80 -12.24 -21.03
C TYR A 424 -5.56 -13.11 -20.04
N GLY A 425 -4.95 -14.23 -19.69
CA GLY A 425 -5.42 -15.10 -18.63
C GLY A 425 -4.27 -15.54 -17.73
N SER A 426 -4.52 -15.69 -16.43
CA SER A 426 -3.52 -16.16 -15.51
C SER A 426 -4.05 -17.13 -14.47
N VAL A 427 -3.17 -18.04 -14.02
CA VAL A 427 -3.37 -18.89 -12.84
C VAL A 427 -2.14 -18.80 -11.96
N ALA A 428 -2.33 -18.53 -10.67
CA ALA A 428 -1.22 -18.46 -9.73
C ALA A 428 -1.56 -19.15 -8.41
N TYR A 429 -0.62 -19.92 -7.89
CA TYR A 429 -0.62 -20.43 -6.53
C TYR A 429 0.36 -19.64 -5.69
N LYS A 430 -0.12 -18.95 -4.66
CA LYS A 430 0.65 -18.01 -3.85
C LYS A 430 0.47 -18.26 -2.36
N THR A 431 1.52 -18.00 -1.59
CA THR A 431 1.56 -18.27 -0.15
C THR A 431 1.95 -17.05 0.67
N ARG A 432 1.66 -17.12 1.98
CA ARG A 432 2.11 -16.16 2.99
C ARG A 432 2.48 -16.89 4.29
N PHE A 433 3.66 -16.60 4.84
CA PHE A 433 4.04 -17.08 6.16
C PHE A 433 3.30 -16.34 7.28
N PRO A 434 2.94 -17.02 8.40
CA PRO A 434 2.44 -16.36 9.60
C PRO A 434 3.47 -15.38 10.14
N THR A 435 3.02 -14.21 10.63
CA THR A 435 3.89 -13.20 11.24
C THR A 435 4.40 -13.65 12.63
N ILE A 436 5.36 -12.93 13.20
CA ILE A 436 5.80 -13.14 14.60
C ILE A 436 4.60 -13.00 15.54
N LYS A 437 3.76 -11.98 15.34
CA LYS A 437 2.54 -11.75 16.13
C LYS A 437 1.50 -12.87 15.99
N ASP A 438 1.29 -13.39 14.79
CA ASP A 438 0.34 -14.49 14.56
C ASP A 438 0.74 -15.72 15.41
N ARG A 439 2.05 -16.01 15.50
CA ARG A 439 2.59 -17.20 16.20
C ARG A 439 2.75 -17.02 17.71
N TYR A 440 3.21 -15.87 18.15
CA TYR A 440 3.74 -15.73 19.52
C TYR A 440 2.98 -14.73 20.39
N SER A 441 2.04 -13.95 19.86
CA SER A 441 1.36 -12.93 20.66
C SER A 441 0.33 -13.53 21.62
N SER A 442 0.50 -13.25 22.90
CA SER A 442 -0.52 -13.51 23.92
C SER A 442 -1.64 -12.46 23.94
N ARG A 443 -1.55 -11.39 23.13
CA ARG A 443 -2.49 -10.25 23.17
C ARG A 443 -2.73 -9.73 24.59
N MET A 444 -1.68 -9.53 25.36
CA MET A 444 -1.75 -9.10 26.76
C MET A 444 -2.52 -10.09 27.67
N GLY A 445 -2.46 -11.40 27.34
CA GLY A 445 -3.13 -12.47 28.08
C GLY A 445 -4.54 -12.80 27.62
N TYR A 446 -4.97 -12.26 26.46
CA TYR A 446 -6.28 -12.57 25.86
C TYR A 446 -6.24 -13.71 24.84
N ALA A 447 -5.05 -14.10 24.42
CA ALA A 447 -4.84 -15.15 23.45
C ALA A 447 -3.75 -16.13 23.89
N GLN A 448 -3.88 -17.36 23.42
CA GLN A 448 -2.85 -18.39 23.50
C GLN A 448 -2.00 -18.36 22.22
N PRO A 449 -0.67 -18.25 22.34
CA PRO A 449 0.25 -18.38 21.20
C PRO A 449 0.11 -19.71 20.48
N ASN A 450 0.40 -19.70 19.16
CA ASN A 450 0.42 -20.91 18.33
C ASN A 450 1.66 -20.90 17.43
N PRO A 451 2.81 -21.42 17.89
CA PRO A 451 4.03 -21.50 17.10
C PRO A 451 3.91 -22.38 15.83
N ASP A 452 2.97 -23.34 15.81
CA ASP A 452 2.79 -24.36 14.76
C ASP A 452 1.95 -23.89 13.56
N LEU A 453 1.64 -22.60 13.48
CA LEU A 453 0.92 -22.04 12.36
C LEU A 453 1.63 -22.29 11.04
N LYS A 454 0.86 -22.80 10.05
CA LYS A 454 1.29 -23.06 8.68
C LYS A 454 1.09 -21.84 7.79
N PRO A 455 1.76 -21.77 6.62
CA PRO A 455 1.49 -20.75 5.63
C PRO A 455 0.02 -20.77 5.17
N GLU A 456 -0.55 -19.59 4.97
CA GLU A 456 -1.79 -19.43 4.19
C GLU A 456 -1.47 -19.58 2.71
N HIS A 457 -2.43 -20.01 1.90
CA HIS A 457 -2.27 -20.02 0.46
C HIS A 457 -3.53 -19.62 -0.29
N ALA A 458 -3.35 -19.12 -1.51
CA ALA A 458 -4.41 -18.74 -2.41
C ALA A 458 -4.13 -19.26 -3.82
N ILE A 459 -5.18 -19.72 -4.52
CA ILE A 459 -5.18 -19.96 -5.95
C ILE A 459 -5.93 -18.81 -6.60
N HIS A 460 -5.27 -18.09 -7.50
CA HIS A 460 -5.82 -17.00 -8.27
C HIS A 460 -6.09 -17.44 -9.69
N TYR A 461 -7.23 -17.04 -10.22
CA TYR A 461 -7.62 -17.13 -11.62
C TYR A 461 -8.01 -15.74 -12.09
N GLU A 462 -7.52 -15.33 -13.24
CA GLU A 462 -7.82 -14.03 -13.82
C GLU A 462 -8.00 -14.14 -15.33
N LEU A 463 -8.96 -13.37 -15.85
CA LEU A 463 -9.12 -13.10 -17.26
C LEU A 463 -9.26 -11.61 -17.44
N GLY A 464 -8.37 -11.02 -18.23
CA GLY A 464 -8.31 -9.58 -18.42
C GLY A 464 -8.27 -9.15 -19.89
N LEU A 465 -8.61 -7.90 -20.08
CA LEU A 465 -8.59 -7.19 -21.36
C LEU A 465 -7.99 -5.81 -21.12
N ARG A 466 -7.06 -5.38 -21.96
CA ARG A 466 -6.49 -4.03 -21.93
C ARG A 466 -6.20 -3.49 -23.30
N GLY A 467 -6.08 -2.17 -23.42
CA GLY A 467 -5.67 -1.49 -24.64
C GLY A 467 -6.53 -0.27 -24.98
N GLN A 468 -6.54 0.08 -26.27
CA GLN A 468 -7.20 1.27 -26.83
C GLN A 468 -8.33 0.86 -27.78
N PRO A 469 -9.56 0.61 -27.25
CA PRO A 469 -10.68 0.09 -28.08
C PRO A 469 -11.17 1.10 -29.12
N TRP A 470 -10.96 2.40 -28.92
CA TRP A 470 -11.25 3.50 -29.85
C TRP A 470 -10.34 4.71 -29.54
N GLU A 471 -10.35 5.71 -30.43
CA GLU A 471 -9.50 6.90 -30.31
C GLU A 471 -9.69 7.63 -28.97
N GLY A 472 -8.58 7.94 -28.29
CA GLY A 472 -8.54 8.63 -27.00
C GLY A 472 -8.95 7.80 -25.79
N ALA A 473 -9.31 6.51 -25.97
CA ALA A 473 -9.66 5.62 -24.88
C ALA A 473 -8.46 4.78 -24.42
N GLN A 474 -8.37 4.55 -23.12
CA GLN A 474 -7.56 3.48 -22.51
C GLN A 474 -8.46 2.65 -21.61
N LEU A 475 -8.54 1.36 -21.87
CA LEU A 475 -9.41 0.42 -21.17
C LEU A 475 -8.56 -0.67 -20.52
N GLU A 476 -8.82 -0.93 -19.24
CA GLU A 476 -8.38 -2.13 -18.54
C GLU A 476 -9.57 -2.75 -17.83
N SER A 477 -9.76 -4.06 -17.97
CA SER A 477 -10.81 -4.80 -17.28
C SER A 477 -10.31 -6.18 -16.90
N ALA A 478 -10.68 -6.66 -15.71
CA ALA A 478 -10.33 -7.98 -15.24
C ALA A 478 -11.49 -8.65 -14.48
N LEU A 479 -11.74 -9.90 -14.78
CA LEU A 479 -12.52 -10.82 -13.98
C LEU A 479 -11.57 -11.68 -13.16
N PHE A 480 -11.76 -11.77 -11.85
CA PHE A 480 -10.87 -12.53 -10.99
C PHE A 480 -11.62 -13.41 -10.00
N LEU A 481 -10.98 -14.51 -9.63
CA LEU A 481 -11.40 -15.42 -8.58
C LEU A 481 -10.17 -15.84 -7.77
N SER A 482 -10.23 -15.68 -6.44
CA SER A 482 -9.20 -16.16 -5.51
C SER A 482 -9.83 -17.13 -4.50
N GLN A 483 -9.28 -18.32 -4.40
CA GLN A 483 -9.63 -19.32 -3.41
C GLN A 483 -8.54 -19.39 -2.35
N VAL A 484 -8.84 -18.90 -1.15
CA VAL A 484 -7.92 -18.88 0.00
C VAL A 484 -8.18 -20.11 0.86
N ARG A 485 -7.11 -20.77 1.29
CA ARG A 485 -7.14 -21.90 2.24
C ARG A 485 -6.12 -21.69 3.35
N ASP A 486 -6.30 -22.43 4.44
CA ASP A 486 -5.46 -22.33 5.65
C ASP A 486 -5.36 -20.89 6.17
N MET A 487 -6.41 -20.09 5.92
CA MET A 487 -6.47 -18.70 6.36
C MET A 487 -6.36 -18.64 7.88
N ILE A 488 -5.45 -17.81 8.38
CA ILE A 488 -5.24 -17.64 9.80
C ILE A 488 -6.37 -16.80 10.37
N GLN A 489 -7.16 -17.42 11.24
CA GLN A 489 -8.27 -16.79 11.94
C GLN A 489 -8.15 -17.00 13.45
N SER A 490 -8.70 -16.07 14.23
CA SER A 490 -8.83 -16.22 15.67
C SER A 490 -9.99 -17.16 15.96
N THR A 491 -9.73 -18.26 16.65
CA THR A 491 -10.72 -19.21 17.15
C THR A 491 -10.72 -19.23 18.66
N VAL A 492 -11.85 -19.57 19.27
CA VAL A 492 -11.94 -19.74 20.73
C VAL A 492 -11.49 -21.14 21.08
N ILE A 493 -10.55 -21.23 22.00
CA ILE A 493 -10.07 -22.51 22.56
C ILE A 493 -10.26 -22.56 24.06
N GLN A 494 -10.26 -23.76 24.62
CA GLN A 494 -10.19 -24.00 26.06
C GLN A 494 -8.76 -24.39 26.42
N ALA A 495 -8.10 -23.59 27.24
CA ALA A 495 -6.73 -23.83 27.65
C ALA A 495 -6.44 -23.25 29.05
N PRO A 496 -5.48 -23.80 29.81
CA PRO A 496 -5.02 -23.24 31.09
C PRO A 496 -4.49 -21.81 30.91
N GLY A 497 -4.76 -20.94 31.88
CA GLY A 497 -4.29 -19.55 31.87
C GLY A 497 -5.11 -18.57 31.03
N CYS A 498 -6.26 -19.02 30.50
CA CYS A 498 -7.20 -18.22 29.72
C CYS A 498 -8.27 -17.56 30.62
N ASP A 499 -7.89 -16.56 31.41
CA ASP A 499 -8.75 -16.11 32.52
C ASP A 499 -9.30 -14.69 32.38
N LYS A 500 -8.88 -13.91 31.35
CA LYS A 500 -9.09 -12.46 31.38
C LYS A 500 -10.42 -11.95 30.81
N TYR A 501 -11.05 -12.59 29.82
CA TYR A 501 -12.18 -11.98 29.08
C TYR A 501 -13.32 -12.88 28.69
N ARG A 502 -13.19 -14.17 28.91
CA ARG A 502 -14.23 -15.16 28.62
C ARG A 502 -14.50 -15.93 29.90
N PRO A 503 -15.50 -16.80 29.93
CA PRO A 503 -15.60 -17.76 31.02
C PRO A 503 -14.25 -18.40 31.28
N VAL A 504 -13.89 -18.57 32.55
CA VAL A 504 -12.61 -19.12 32.98
C VAL A 504 -12.23 -20.35 32.16
N GLY A 505 -11.01 -20.38 31.63
CA GLY A 505 -10.50 -21.45 30.79
C GLY A 505 -10.70 -21.27 29.28
N PHE A 506 -11.27 -20.16 28.80
CA PHE A 506 -11.44 -19.89 27.36
C PHE A 506 -10.66 -18.64 26.92
N CYS A 507 -9.93 -18.74 25.80
CA CYS A 507 -9.25 -17.61 25.16
C CYS A 507 -9.22 -17.75 23.62
N ASP A 508 -8.73 -16.71 22.96
CA ASP A 508 -8.51 -16.74 21.53
C ASP A 508 -7.20 -17.44 21.17
N GLN A 509 -7.16 -18.11 20.02
CA GLN A 509 -5.93 -18.62 19.40
C GLN A 509 -5.97 -18.43 17.90
N ALA A 510 -4.85 -18.01 17.30
CA ALA A 510 -4.69 -18.00 15.85
C ALA A 510 -4.56 -19.44 15.32
N THR A 511 -5.37 -19.83 14.33
CA THR A 511 -5.40 -21.18 13.76
C THR A 511 -5.60 -21.16 12.25
N ASN A 512 -5.09 -22.19 11.54
CA ASN A 512 -5.22 -22.34 10.08
C ASN A 512 -6.53 -23.07 9.71
N VAL A 513 -7.68 -22.49 10.00
CA VAL A 513 -8.98 -23.14 9.77
C VAL A 513 -9.81 -22.47 8.69
N GLY A 514 -9.40 -21.29 8.24
CA GLY A 514 -10.18 -20.46 7.34
C GLY A 514 -10.09 -20.91 5.88
N LYS A 515 -11.26 -20.94 5.22
CA LYS A 515 -11.38 -20.99 3.76
C LYS A 515 -12.20 -19.79 3.32
N ALA A 516 -11.70 -19.06 2.32
CA ALA A 516 -12.41 -17.92 1.78
C ALA A 516 -12.42 -17.94 0.26
N ARG A 517 -13.45 -17.34 -0.33
CA ARG A 517 -13.53 -17.06 -1.75
C ARG A 517 -13.68 -15.55 -1.95
N GLN A 518 -12.88 -15.01 -2.84
CA GLN A 518 -12.92 -13.63 -3.27
C GLN A 518 -13.07 -13.62 -4.78
N MET A 519 -14.09 -12.95 -5.30
CA MET A 519 -14.33 -12.86 -6.74
C MET A 519 -14.85 -11.49 -7.09
N GLY A 520 -14.54 -11.02 -8.29
CA GLY A 520 -14.99 -9.70 -8.69
C GLY A 520 -14.69 -9.33 -10.13
N LEU A 521 -15.04 -8.08 -10.42
CA LEU A 521 -14.80 -7.39 -11.67
C LEU A 521 -14.09 -6.08 -11.36
N GLU A 522 -13.06 -5.79 -12.13
CA GLU A 522 -12.37 -4.49 -12.17
C GLU A 522 -12.56 -3.87 -13.54
N LEU A 523 -12.71 -2.55 -13.56
CA LEU A 523 -12.81 -1.75 -14.78
C LEU A 523 -12.10 -0.42 -14.56
N SER A 524 -11.17 -0.09 -15.45
CA SER A 524 -10.54 1.23 -15.59
C SER A 524 -10.79 1.71 -17.01
N LEU A 525 -11.32 2.91 -17.16
CA LEU A 525 -11.48 3.58 -18.43
C LEU A 525 -11.00 5.02 -18.31
N GLN A 526 -10.05 5.39 -19.16
CA GLN A 526 -9.64 6.78 -19.37
C GLN A 526 -10.05 7.18 -20.77
N GLN A 527 -10.65 8.38 -20.92
CA GLN A 527 -11.10 8.91 -22.21
C GLN A 527 -10.66 10.35 -22.39
N GLU A 528 -9.91 10.60 -23.42
CA GLU A 528 -9.66 11.94 -23.96
C GLU A 528 -10.69 12.25 -25.04
N PHE A 529 -11.66 13.13 -24.76
CA PHE A 529 -12.69 13.53 -25.74
C PHE A 529 -12.18 14.61 -26.69
N SER A 530 -11.26 15.43 -26.21
CA SER A 530 -10.62 16.50 -26.96
C SER A 530 -9.41 17.05 -26.20
N ALA A 531 -8.67 18.00 -26.77
CA ALA A 531 -7.61 18.74 -26.06
C ALA A 531 -8.09 19.44 -24.76
N HIS A 532 -9.40 19.67 -24.62
CA HIS A 532 -10.00 20.40 -23.50
C HIS A 532 -10.72 19.50 -22.49
N TRP A 533 -11.15 18.31 -22.85
CA TRP A 533 -11.98 17.47 -22.00
C TRP A 533 -11.42 16.04 -21.91
N SER A 534 -11.26 15.58 -20.69
CA SER A 534 -10.94 14.19 -20.40
C SER A 534 -11.73 13.69 -19.21
N ALA A 535 -12.02 12.40 -19.17
CA ALA A 535 -12.67 11.74 -18.04
C ALA A 535 -12.01 10.41 -17.73
N GLY A 536 -12.13 9.98 -16.50
CA GLY A 536 -11.67 8.67 -16.06
C GLY A 536 -12.65 8.03 -15.10
N LEU A 537 -12.64 6.70 -15.09
CA LEU A 537 -13.49 5.88 -14.27
C LEU A 537 -12.72 4.64 -13.82
N ALA A 538 -12.74 4.36 -12.52
CA ALA A 538 -12.24 3.13 -11.91
C ALA A 538 -13.38 2.50 -11.08
N TYR A 539 -13.79 1.30 -11.45
CA TYR A 539 -14.87 0.57 -10.77
C TYR A 539 -14.40 -0.79 -10.31
N THR A 540 -14.86 -1.20 -9.12
CA THR A 540 -14.62 -2.50 -8.53
C THR A 540 -15.91 -3.08 -8.01
N TYR A 541 -16.21 -4.31 -8.43
CA TYR A 541 -17.12 -5.20 -7.74
C TYR A 541 -16.30 -6.28 -7.04
N LEU A 542 -16.51 -6.47 -5.73
CA LEU A 542 -15.81 -7.47 -4.93
C LEU A 542 -16.81 -8.22 -4.04
N ASN A 543 -16.91 -9.53 -4.23
CA ASN A 543 -17.68 -10.42 -3.38
C ASN A 543 -16.73 -11.33 -2.60
N ARG A 544 -16.76 -11.22 -1.26
CA ARG A 544 -15.93 -12.02 -0.34
C ARG A 544 -16.84 -12.89 0.51
N ARG A 545 -16.51 -14.18 0.60
CA ARG A 545 -17.26 -15.14 1.43
C ARG A 545 -16.31 -16.01 2.23
N ASN A 546 -16.55 -16.09 3.52
CA ASN A 546 -15.98 -17.15 4.35
C ASN A 546 -16.71 -18.46 3.99
N GLN A 547 -15.96 -19.48 3.61
CA GLN A 547 -16.49 -20.77 3.21
C GLN A 547 -16.44 -21.79 4.34
N SER A 548 -15.59 -21.59 5.35
CA SER A 548 -15.52 -22.43 6.55
C SER A 548 -16.69 -22.17 7.47
N ASP A 549 -17.06 -20.91 7.63
CA ASP A 549 -18.17 -20.45 8.45
C ASP A 549 -18.85 -19.25 7.77
N PRO A 550 -19.98 -19.44 7.08
CA PRO A 550 -20.68 -18.37 6.38
C PRO A 550 -21.26 -17.27 7.29
N ASP A 551 -21.40 -17.51 8.59
CA ASP A 551 -21.88 -16.53 9.56
C ASP A 551 -20.77 -15.53 9.93
N VAL A 552 -19.52 -15.96 9.87
CA VAL A 552 -18.35 -15.09 10.04
C VAL A 552 -18.14 -14.26 8.77
N LYS A 553 -18.46 -12.97 8.83
CA LYS A 553 -18.32 -12.06 7.68
C LYS A 553 -16.88 -11.56 7.54
N LEU A 554 -16.40 -11.46 6.31
CA LEU A 554 -15.11 -10.82 6.00
C LEU A 554 -15.31 -9.30 6.00
N VAL A 555 -14.63 -8.62 6.90
CA VAL A 555 -14.82 -7.21 7.22
C VAL A 555 -13.96 -6.26 6.37
N ASP A 556 -14.15 -4.95 6.55
CA ASP A 556 -13.30 -3.84 6.09
C ASP A 556 -13.32 -3.52 4.58
N THR A 557 -13.97 -4.31 3.73
CA THR A 557 -14.06 -4.01 2.30
C THR A 557 -15.49 -3.89 1.81
N PRO A 558 -15.81 -2.89 0.94
CA PRO A 558 -17.13 -2.76 0.32
C PRO A 558 -17.30 -3.77 -0.83
N ASN A 559 -18.55 -4.05 -1.22
CA ASN A 559 -18.83 -4.84 -2.42
C ASN A 559 -18.69 -4.03 -3.71
N HIS A 560 -19.02 -2.74 -3.68
CA HIS A 560 -18.95 -1.84 -4.83
C HIS A 560 -18.14 -0.62 -4.46
N ARG A 561 -17.23 -0.23 -5.32
CA ARG A 561 -16.46 1.00 -5.24
C ARG A 561 -16.31 1.60 -6.63
N LEU A 562 -16.52 2.91 -6.71
CA LEU A 562 -16.32 3.70 -7.91
C LEU A 562 -15.52 4.96 -7.56
N PHE A 563 -14.50 5.24 -8.36
CA PHE A 563 -13.87 6.55 -8.47
C PHE A 563 -14.03 7.02 -9.91
N ALA A 564 -14.53 8.25 -10.10
CA ALA A 564 -14.61 8.84 -11.43
C ALA A 564 -14.25 10.33 -11.38
N HIS A 565 -13.75 10.85 -12.49
CA HIS A 565 -13.40 12.26 -12.61
C HIS A 565 -13.69 12.78 -14.02
N LEU A 566 -13.91 14.09 -14.09
CA LEU A 566 -14.01 14.86 -15.30
C LEU A 566 -13.07 16.06 -15.21
N SER A 567 -12.18 16.24 -16.18
CA SER A 567 -11.25 17.36 -16.27
C SER A 567 -11.61 18.24 -17.47
N TRP A 568 -11.62 19.54 -17.22
CA TRP A 568 -11.85 20.58 -18.21
C TRP A 568 -10.67 21.55 -18.24
N LYS A 569 -10.01 21.68 -19.39
CA LYS A 569 -8.89 22.59 -19.65
C LYS A 569 -9.31 23.70 -20.62
N PRO A 570 -9.98 24.78 -20.12
CA PRO A 570 -10.41 25.88 -20.98
C PRO A 570 -9.25 26.56 -21.69
N THR A 571 -8.07 26.58 -21.08
CA THR A 571 -6.82 27.05 -21.68
C THR A 571 -5.65 26.16 -21.24
N ALA A 572 -4.48 26.32 -21.83
CA ALA A 572 -3.27 25.61 -21.40
C ALA A 572 -2.88 25.89 -19.93
N GLN A 573 -3.30 27.03 -19.39
CA GLN A 573 -2.97 27.48 -18.03
C GLN A 573 -3.97 27.05 -16.97
N TRP A 574 -5.24 26.80 -17.34
CA TRP A 574 -6.31 26.50 -16.41
C TRP A 574 -6.82 25.09 -16.59
N GLU A 575 -7.02 24.41 -15.49
CA GLU A 575 -7.67 23.12 -15.42
C GLU A 575 -8.66 23.09 -14.26
N VAL A 576 -9.87 22.63 -14.51
CA VAL A 576 -10.90 22.42 -13.47
C VAL A 576 -11.27 20.94 -13.48
N MET A 577 -11.25 20.32 -12.32
CA MET A 577 -11.52 18.90 -12.18
C MET A 577 -12.60 18.65 -11.12
N GLY A 578 -13.64 17.93 -11.53
CA GLY A 578 -14.62 17.33 -10.63
C GLY A 578 -14.33 15.85 -10.43
N SER A 579 -14.52 15.36 -9.21
CA SER A 579 -14.37 13.94 -8.88
C SER A 579 -15.54 13.43 -8.04
N VAL A 580 -15.82 12.13 -8.17
CA VAL A 580 -16.76 11.41 -7.32
C VAL A 580 -16.12 10.12 -6.85
N GLU A 581 -16.23 9.86 -5.54
CA GLU A 581 -15.90 8.59 -4.92
C GLU A 581 -17.14 8.04 -4.26
N THR A 582 -17.49 6.78 -4.53
CA THR A 582 -18.64 6.14 -3.90
C THR A 582 -18.31 4.70 -3.52
N GLU A 583 -18.82 4.29 -2.37
CA GLU A 583 -18.72 2.94 -1.86
C GLU A 583 -20.04 2.43 -1.31
N SER A 584 -20.29 1.11 -1.47
CA SER A 584 -21.34 0.44 -0.73
C SER A 584 -20.95 0.28 0.74
N GLY A 585 -21.92 0.01 1.62
CA GLY A 585 -21.65 -0.34 3.00
C GLY A 585 -20.74 -1.57 3.11
N ARG A 586 -19.89 -1.59 4.14
CA ARG A 586 -18.96 -2.68 4.46
C ARG A 586 -19.25 -3.28 5.82
N TYR A 587 -18.95 -4.56 5.98
CA TYR A 587 -19.04 -5.19 7.28
C TYR A 587 -17.94 -4.70 8.22
N TYR A 588 -18.30 -4.48 9.47
CA TYR A 588 -17.40 -4.38 10.62
C TYR A 588 -17.85 -5.37 11.70
N SER A 589 -17.01 -5.60 12.69
CA SER A 589 -17.36 -6.51 13.77
C SER A 589 -16.94 -5.97 15.12
N TYR A 590 -17.69 -6.35 16.15
CA TYR A 590 -17.40 -6.05 17.54
C TYR A 590 -17.88 -7.20 18.44
N ALA A 591 -17.30 -7.33 19.63
CA ALA A 591 -17.78 -8.26 20.64
C ALA A 591 -18.87 -7.59 21.48
N ASN A 592 -20.03 -8.24 21.62
CA ASN A 592 -21.08 -7.77 22.53
C ASN A 592 -20.72 -8.03 24.01
N ASN A 593 -21.58 -7.60 24.95
CA ASN A 593 -21.36 -7.79 26.39
C ASN A 593 -21.31 -9.26 26.83
N LYS A 594 -21.79 -10.18 26.02
CA LYS A 594 -21.72 -11.64 26.26
C LYS A 594 -20.47 -12.28 25.67
N GLY A 595 -19.68 -11.50 24.90
CA GLY A 595 -18.49 -11.98 24.21
C GLY A 595 -18.76 -12.56 22.82
N ASP A 596 -20.03 -12.50 22.33
CA ASP A 596 -20.36 -12.95 20.98
C ASP A 596 -19.85 -11.94 19.95
N GLN A 597 -19.32 -12.44 18.83
CA GLN A 597 -18.89 -11.61 17.71
C GLN A 597 -20.10 -11.20 16.86
N ILE A 598 -20.37 -9.90 16.80
CA ILE A 598 -21.46 -9.31 16.03
C ILE A 598 -20.91 -8.69 14.74
N TYR A 599 -21.63 -8.89 13.64
CA TYR A 599 -21.31 -8.36 12.33
C TYR A 599 -22.41 -7.41 11.85
N GLU A 600 -22.07 -6.18 11.59
CA GLU A 600 -22.98 -5.15 11.07
C GLU A 600 -22.35 -4.43 9.87
N LYS A 601 -23.14 -3.65 9.16
CA LYS A 601 -22.67 -2.84 8.02
C LYS A 601 -22.67 -1.36 8.34
N THR A 602 -21.60 -0.67 7.98
CA THR A 602 -21.62 0.79 7.86
C THR A 602 -22.49 1.19 6.68
N PRO A 603 -23.13 2.39 6.71
CA PRO A 603 -23.77 2.94 5.52
C PRO A 603 -22.78 3.15 4.38
N GLY A 604 -23.25 2.99 3.14
CA GLY A 604 -22.52 3.43 1.96
C GLY A 604 -22.49 4.96 1.86
N PHE A 605 -21.57 5.49 1.05
CA PHE A 605 -21.41 6.92 0.87
C PHE A 605 -21.02 7.29 -0.57
N ALA A 606 -21.26 8.58 -0.89
CA ALA A 606 -20.75 9.23 -2.09
C ALA A 606 -20.13 10.57 -1.69
N LEU A 607 -18.93 10.84 -2.13
CA LEU A 607 -18.16 12.05 -1.87
C LEU A 607 -17.89 12.75 -3.19
N LEU A 608 -18.08 14.07 -3.22
CA LEU A 608 -17.79 14.92 -4.36
C LEU A 608 -16.55 15.77 -4.05
N GLY A 609 -15.66 15.88 -5.01
CA GLY A 609 -14.51 16.78 -4.98
C GLY A 609 -14.54 17.77 -6.13
N LEU A 610 -14.02 18.97 -5.90
CA LEU A 610 -13.80 19.98 -6.94
C LEU A 610 -12.42 20.61 -6.74
N LYS A 611 -11.63 20.74 -7.82
CA LYS A 611 -10.30 21.32 -7.80
C LYS A 611 -10.08 22.20 -9.03
N GLY A 612 -9.53 23.40 -8.79
CA GLY A 612 -9.01 24.28 -9.81
C GLY A 612 -7.47 24.30 -9.75
N ILE A 613 -6.84 24.27 -10.90
CA ILE A 613 -5.38 24.32 -11.06
C ILE A 613 -5.07 25.45 -12.02
N TRP A 614 -4.15 26.32 -11.61
CA TRP A 614 -3.65 27.41 -12.45
C TRP A 614 -2.13 27.31 -12.62
N ARG A 615 -1.69 27.31 -13.88
CA ARG A 615 -0.28 27.24 -14.27
C ARG A 615 0.07 28.53 -15.04
N PRO A 616 0.44 29.64 -14.34
CA PRO A 616 0.79 30.89 -15.02
C PRO A 616 1.97 30.75 -15.99
N ASN A 617 2.87 29.83 -15.71
CA ASN A 617 4.00 29.44 -16.54
C ASN A 617 4.35 27.96 -16.31
N SER A 618 5.45 27.47 -16.90
CA SER A 618 5.94 26.08 -16.75
C SER A 618 6.38 25.73 -15.32
N ASP A 619 6.78 26.72 -14.54
CA ASP A 619 7.50 26.53 -13.28
C ASP A 619 6.56 26.61 -12.07
N ILE A 620 5.48 27.36 -12.18
CA ILE A 620 4.54 27.62 -11.09
C ILE A 620 3.23 26.88 -11.33
N THR A 621 2.78 26.15 -10.32
CA THR A 621 1.43 25.59 -10.25
C THR A 621 0.79 26.07 -8.96
N LEU A 622 -0.41 26.62 -9.07
CA LEU A 622 -1.27 26.98 -7.93
C LEU A 622 -2.54 26.15 -7.99
N GLU A 623 -3.02 25.73 -6.84
CA GLU A 623 -4.20 24.87 -6.75
C GLU A 623 -5.09 25.27 -5.58
N ALA A 624 -6.39 25.14 -5.78
CA ALA A 624 -7.38 25.29 -4.74
C ALA A 624 -8.54 24.33 -4.96
N GLY A 625 -9.15 23.86 -3.89
CA GLY A 625 -10.23 22.91 -4.05
C GLY A 625 -10.97 22.58 -2.76
N VAL A 626 -11.88 21.63 -2.90
CA VAL A 626 -12.67 21.11 -1.79
C VAL A 626 -12.84 19.60 -1.95
N ARG A 627 -12.58 18.89 -0.86
CA ARG A 627 -12.90 17.46 -0.70
C ARG A 627 -14.18 17.31 0.10
N ASN A 628 -14.98 16.28 -0.19
CA ASN A 628 -16.29 16.07 0.42
C ASN A 628 -17.17 17.34 0.38
N LEU A 629 -17.39 17.89 -0.84
CA LEU A 629 -18.16 19.13 -1.08
C LEU A 629 -19.54 19.08 -0.44
N GLY A 630 -20.19 17.91 -0.44
CA GLY A 630 -21.51 17.67 0.15
C GLY A 630 -21.52 17.67 1.69
N ASP A 631 -20.36 17.73 2.34
CA ASP A 631 -20.23 17.65 3.79
C ASP A 631 -20.86 16.38 4.37
N LYS A 632 -20.70 15.26 3.64
CA LYS A 632 -21.28 13.97 3.99
C LYS A 632 -20.59 13.42 5.24
N LEU A 633 -21.38 13.05 6.24
CA LEU A 633 -20.91 12.22 7.35
C LEU A 633 -20.76 10.78 6.85
N TYR A 634 -19.57 10.23 6.96
CA TYR A 634 -19.26 8.85 6.58
C TYR A 634 -18.19 8.25 7.50
N GLN A 635 -18.09 6.93 7.47
CA GLN A 635 -17.13 6.18 8.28
C GLN A 635 -16.82 4.84 7.62
N TYR A 636 -15.59 4.40 7.74
CA TYR A 636 -15.18 3.05 7.34
C TYR A 636 -15.44 2.02 8.44
N LYS A 637 -15.36 2.46 9.70
CA LYS A 637 -15.65 1.67 10.91
C LYS A 637 -16.59 2.44 11.79
N GLU A 638 -17.59 1.77 12.32
CA GLU A 638 -18.58 2.38 13.20
C GLU A 638 -17.92 3.09 14.38
N GLY A 639 -18.37 4.29 14.68
CA GLY A 639 -17.87 5.15 15.77
C GLY A 639 -16.54 5.85 15.47
N TYR A 640 -16.02 5.76 14.23
CA TYR A 640 -14.82 6.46 13.77
C TYR A 640 -15.14 7.28 12.52
N PRO A 641 -15.78 8.48 12.71
CA PRO A 641 -16.13 9.35 11.59
C PRO A 641 -14.88 9.82 10.85
N MET A 642 -15.02 9.92 9.53
CA MET A 642 -14.01 10.44 8.61
C MET A 642 -14.25 11.94 8.35
N PRO A 643 -13.27 12.65 7.76
CA PRO A 643 -13.37 14.10 7.54
C PRO A 643 -14.62 14.52 6.75
N GLY A 644 -15.34 15.52 7.26
CA GLY A 644 -16.39 16.26 6.56
C GLY A 644 -15.81 17.08 5.40
N ARG A 645 -16.36 18.26 5.13
CA ARG A 645 -15.89 19.15 4.06
C ARG A 645 -14.53 19.77 4.40
N VAL A 646 -13.54 19.56 3.53
CA VAL A 646 -12.17 20.09 3.66
C VAL A 646 -11.86 21.00 2.49
N TRP A 647 -11.64 22.29 2.73
CA TRP A 647 -11.09 23.22 1.78
C TRP A 647 -9.58 23.20 1.81
N PHE A 648 -8.94 23.29 0.65
CA PHE A 648 -7.48 23.30 0.57
C PHE A 648 -6.97 24.28 -0.48
N VAL A 649 -5.76 24.77 -0.24
CA VAL A 649 -4.97 25.55 -1.19
C VAL A 649 -3.54 25.01 -1.18
N GLY A 650 -2.88 25.08 -2.31
CA GLY A 650 -1.49 24.64 -2.44
C GLY A 650 -0.80 25.25 -3.64
N GLY A 651 0.49 25.00 -3.72
CA GLY A 651 1.26 25.38 -4.87
C GLY A 651 2.59 24.66 -4.96
N SER A 652 3.18 24.69 -6.14
CA SER A 652 4.53 24.21 -6.40
C SER A 652 5.30 25.17 -7.30
N TYR A 653 6.61 25.20 -7.05
CA TYR A 653 7.58 25.89 -7.88
C TYR A 653 8.66 24.90 -8.32
N ARG A 654 8.91 24.84 -9.63
CA ARG A 654 9.94 24.01 -10.25
C ARG A 654 11.04 24.91 -10.83
N PHE A 655 12.27 24.46 -10.74
CA PHE A 655 13.43 25.19 -11.25
C PHE A 655 14.50 24.26 -11.80
#